data_33c09903ce6b277cdcc033ae09a1e244
#
_entry.id   33c09903ce6b277cdcc033ae09a1e244
#
_cell.length_a   1.000
_cell.length_b   1.000
_cell.length_c   1.000
_cell.angle_alpha   90.00
_cell.angle_beta   90.00
_cell.angle_gamma   90.00
#
_symmetry.space_group_name_H-M   'P 1'
#
loop_
_entity.id
_entity.type
_entity.pdbx_description
1 polymer ?
#
loop_
_entity_poly.entity_id
_entity_poly.type
_entity_poly.pdbx_seq_one_letter_code
_entity_poly.pdbx_strand_id
1 'polypeptide(L)'
;MPRQFPLEKTRNIGIMAHIDAGKTTTTERILFNTGKTHKIGETHDGSATMDWMEQEQERGITITSAATTAQWKGIKINIIDTPGHVDFTVEVERSLRVLDGSVTVLCAKGGVEPQSETVWRQADKYGVPRMVYVNKMDIMGANFFRVVDMIKDRLKANAVPIQLPIGAEESFVGIIDLVTMKAEIYKDELGKEFEITDIPADMMDLAQEWREKLLESVCETDEELMMMFLEGEEPSIEQIKATIRKETIANRMVPVLCGSSYRNKGVQMMLDAVVDYMPSPVDIPAIKGINPETDEEDERKASDSEPFSALAFKIMADPFVGKLAFFRVYSGTLTSGSYVYNSVKGKKERIGRILQMHANKREEITEVFAGDIAAAVGLKDTTTGDTLCDQDHEIILESMEFPDPVIEIAIEPKTKAGQEKMGIALAKLAEEDPTFKTYTNEETGQTIIAGMGELHLEIIVDRLMREFKVEANVGKPQVSYKETITGTADVDNKYAKQSGGRGQYGHVKIRVYPREAGSGFEFKNSIVGGAIPKEYIPKSEEGIREAMENGPIAGYQVVDVGVELYDGSYHEVDSSEMAFKIAASMAFREAMKKAKPVLLEPIFKVEVTVPEEYMGDVIGDISSRRGRIEGSDMNLGAVAVRGMVPLSEMFGYATDLRSKTQGRGVYVMQMDHFEKLPDNLVEKLNK
;
A
#
# COMPACT_ATOMS: atom_id res chain seq x y z
N MET A 1 -32.31 11.02 3.34
CA MET A 1 -33.09 9.80 3.72
C MET A 1 -32.49 9.18 4.98
N PRO A 2 -33.24 8.45 5.80
CA PRO A 2 -32.62 7.77 6.93
C PRO A 2 -31.60 6.75 6.41
N ARG A 3 -30.51 6.57 7.15
CA ARG A 3 -29.46 5.59 6.89
C ARG A 3 -30.05 4.18 6.72
N GLN A 4 -29.67 3.47 5.66
CA GLN A 4 -30.18 2.13 5.38
C GLN A 4 -29.55 1.07 6.31
N PHE A 5 -28.27 1.21 6.60
CA PHE A 5 -27.52 0.32 7.49
C PHE A 5 -26.91 1.10 8.65
N PRO A 6 -27.18 0.74 9.91
CA PRO A 6 -26.47 1.31 11.05
C PRO A 6 -24.96 1.12 10.94
N LEU A 7 -24.18 1.99 11.61
CA LEU A 7 -22.71 1.89 11.61
C LEU A 7 -22.21 0.54 12.09
N GLU A 8 -22.82 -0.02 13.13
CA GLU A 8 -22.50 -1.33 13.70
C GLU A 8 -22.70 -2.47 12.69
N LYS A 9 -23.57 -2.26 11.69
CA LYS A 9 -23.88 -3.20 10.61
C LYS A 9 -23.15 -2.88 9.32
N THR A 10 -22.01 -2.20 9.40
CA THR A 10 -21.12 -1.91 8.26
C THR A 10 -19.77 -2.55 8.50
N ARG A 11 -19.16 -3.07 7.44
CA ARG A 11 -17.78 -3.59 7.43
C ARG A 11 -17.04 -2.99 6.24
N ASN A 12 -15.87 -2.43 6.48
CA ASN A 12 -14.98 -1.91 5.45
C ASN A 12 -13.73 -2.80 5.42
N ILE A 13 -13.67 -3.72 4.49
CA ILE A 13 -12.62 -4.74 4.43
C ILE A 13 -11.80 -4.67 3.15
N GLY A 14 -10.53 -5.00 3.25
CA GLY A 14 -9.64 -5.25 2.12
C GLY A 14 -9.41 -6.73 1.90
N ILE A 15 -9.31 -7.13 0.64
CA ILE A 15 -8.81 -8.44 0.27
C ILE A 15 -7.37 -8.29 -0.17
N MET A 16 -6.46 -8.91 0.55
CA MET A 16 -5.02 -8.82 0.34
C MET A 16 -4.44 -10.18 0.02
N ALA A 17 -3.47 -10.24 -0.87
CA ALA A 17 -2.83 -11.49 -1.24
C ALA A 17 -1.53 -11.23 -2.00
N HIS A 18 -0.64 -12.22 -2.02
CA HIS A 18 0.42 -12.27 -3.03
C HIS A 18 -0.13 -12.67 -4.40
N ILE A 19 0.69 -12.55 -5.43
CA ILE A 19 0.35 -12.96 -6.80
C ILE A 19 -0.07 -14.44 -6.79
N ASP A 20 -1.09 -14.78 -7.54
CA ASP A 20 -1.63 -16.13 -7.69
C ASP A 20 -2.17 -16.79 -6.41
N ALA A 21 -2.32 -16.10 -5.29
CA ALA A 21 -3.01 -16.68 -4.11
C ALA A 21 -4.51 -16.90 -4.34
N GLY A 22 -5.07 -16.31 -5.38
CA GLY A 22 -6.49 -16.41 -5.72
C GLY A 22 -7.35 -15.28 -5.15
N LYS A 23 -6.77 -14.09 -5.00
CA LYS A 23 -7.44 -12.90 -4.50
C LYS A 23 -8.68 -12.53 -5.33
N THR A 24 -8.52 -12.26 -6.62
CA THR A 24 -9.63 -11.89 -7.52
C THR A 24 -10.69 -12.97 -7.58
N THR A 25 -10.29 -14.25 -7.64
CA THR A 25 -11.21 -15.38 -7.57
C THR A 25 -12.02 -15.35 -6.27
N THR A 26 -11.40 -15.04 -5.14
CA THR A 26 -12.09 -14.93 -3.83
C THR A 26 -13.10 -13.79 -3.86
N THR A 27 -12.73 -12.62 -4.36
CA THR A 27 -13.63 -11.46 -4.48
C THR A 27 -14.80 -11.76 -5.41
N GLU A 28 -14.57 -12.41 -6.55
CA GLU A 28 -15.63 -12.83 -7.48
C GLU A 28 -16.61 -13.82 -6.82
N ARG A 29 -16.12 -14.76 -5.99
CA ARG A 29 -16.99 -15.68 -5.23
C ARG A 29 -17.79 -14.97 -4.14
N ILE A 30 -17.22 -13.94 -3.51
CA ILE A 30 -17.97 -13.09 -2.58
C ILE A 30 -19.13 -12.40 -3.31
N LEU A 31 -18.87 -11.80 -4.48
CA LEU A 31 -19.90 -11.15 -5.29
C LEU A 31 -21.00 -12.13 -5.75
N PHE A 32 -20.59 -13.34 -6.12
CA PHE A 32 -21.52 -14.39 -6.50
C PHE A 32 -22.40 -14.84 -5.32
N ASN A 33 -21.82 -15.17 -4.18
CA ASN A 33 -22.56 -15.64 -3.00
C ASN A 33 -23.47 -14.56 -2.41
N THR A 34 -23.13 -13.27 -2.58
CA THR A 34 -23.95 -12.13 -2.16
C THR A 34 -24.98 -11.69 -3.20
N GLY A 35 -25.09 -12.41 -4.32
CA GLY A 35 -26.08 -12.15 -5.38
C GLY A 35 -25.83 -10.89 -6.22
N LYS A 36 -24.61 -10.33 -6.16
CA LYS A 36 -24.23 -9.16 -6.96
C LYS A 36 -23.88 -9.52 -8.40
N THR A 37 -23.41 -10.74 -8.64
CA THR A 37 -23.19 -11.30 -9.97
C THR A 37 -23.99 -12.59 -10.14
N HIS A 38 -24.46 -12.87 -11.38
CA HIS A 38 -25.21 -14.09 -11.71
C HIS A 38 -24.31 -15.18 -12.30
N LYS A 39 -23.12 -14.81 -12.73
CA LYS A 39 -22.11 -15.72 -13.28
C LYS A 39 -20.88 -15.70 -12.40
N ILE A 40 -20.25 -16.84 -12.29
CA ILE A 40 -18.94 -16.97 -11.66
C ILE A 40 -17.91 -16.44 -12.65
N GLY A 41 -17.29 -15.29 -12.34
CA GLY A 41 -16.18 -14.72 -13.09
C GLY A 41 -14.89 -15.53 -12.85
N GLU A 42 -14.10 -15.72 -13.91
CA GLU A 42 -12.78 -16.37 -13.85
C GLU A 42 -11.70 -15.42 -14.37
N THR A 43 -10.58 -15.34 -13.64
CA THR A 43 -9.45 -14.49 -14.02
C THR A 43 -8.77 -14.98 -15.30
N HIS A 44 -8.65 -16.29 -15.47
CA HIS A 44 -8.00 -16.87 -16.65
C HIS A 44 -8.76 -16.67 -17.95
N ASP A 45 -10.08 -16.47 -17.88
CA ASP A 45 -10.93 -16.24 -19.04
C ASP A 45 -11.19 -14.75 -19.30
N GLY A 46 -10.57 -13.84 -18.52
CA GLY A 46 -10.79 -12.40 -18.59
C GLY A 46 -12.22 -11.96 -18.27
N SER A 47 -12.99 -12.82 -17.57
CA SER A 47 -14.40 -12.58 -17.26
C SER A 47 -14.63 -12.04 -15.83
N ALA A 48 -13.56 -11.78 -15.09
CA ALA A 48 -13.62 -11.24 -13.74
C ALA A 48 -14.17 -9.81 -13.75
N THR A 49 -15.14 -9.55 -12.89
CA THR A 49 -15.87 -8.27 -12.84
C THR A 49 -15.03 -7.15 -12.19
N MET A 50 -14.13 -7.52 -11.29
CA MET A 50 -13.27 -6.58 -10.54
C MET A 50 -12.04 -6.15 -11.33
N ASP A 51 -11.51 -7.00 -12.22
CA ASP A 51 -10.40 -6.68 -13.11
C ASP A 51 -10.99 -5.99 -14.38
N TRP A 52 -11.20 -4.69 -14.31
CA TRP A 52 -11.90 -3.93 -15.36
C TRP A 52 -10.98 -3.40 -16.46
N MET A 53 -9.66 -3.31 -16.20
CA MET A 53 -8.68 -2.89 -17.20
C MET A 53 -8.34 -4.04 -18.15
N GLU A 54 -8.18 -3.74 -19.45
CA GLU A 54 -7.74 -4.74 -20.43
C GLU A 54 -6.41 -5.38 -20.04
N GLN A 55 -5.49 -4.60 -19.45
CA GLN A 55 -4.19 -5.07 -18.98
C GLN A 55 -4.31 -6.06 -17.81
N GLU A 56 -5.28 -5.85 -16.91
CA GLU A 56 -5.56 -6.78 -15.82
C GLU A 56 -6.07 -8.11 -16.35
N GLN A 57 -7.01 -8.05 -17.29
CA GLN A 57 -7.61 -9.23 -17.94
C GLN A 57 -6.58 -10.03 -18.75
N GLU A 58 -5.77 -9.35 -19.57
CA GLU A 58 -4.73 -9.98 -20.38
C GLU A 58 -3.61 -10.63 -19.56
N ARG A 59 -3.23 -10.00 -18.46
CA ARG A 59 -2.12 -10.47 -17.60
C ARG A 59 -2.57 -11.39 -16.45
N GLY A 60 -3.88 -11.39 -16.14
CA GLY A 60 -4.45 -12.13 -15.02
C GLY A 60 -4.02 -11.60 -13.65
N ILE A 61 -3.65 -10.32 -13.55
CA ILE A 61 -3.22 -9.66 -12.29
C ILE A 61 -4.03 -8.40 -12.04
N THR A 62 -4.34 -8.12 -10.78
CA THR A 62 -4.94 -6.85 -10.37
C THR A 62 -3.85 -5.77 -10.32
N ILE A 63 -4.06 -4.68 -11.05
CA ILE A 63 -3.13 -3.54 -11.13
C ILE A 63 -3.62 -2.40 -10.25
N THR A 64 -4.92 -2.09 -10.31
CA THR A 64 -5.53 -1.01 -9.54
C THR A 64 -6.52 -1.56 -8.54
N SER A 65 -6.61 -0.94 -7.36
CA SER A 65 -7.62 -1.30 -6.38
C SER A 65 -9.03 -1.00 -6.90
N ALA A 66 -9.95 -1.92 -6.71
CA ALA A 66 -11.35 -1.76 -7.05
C ALA A 66 -12.21 -1.83 -5.80
N ALA A 67 -13.21 -0.93 -5.70
CA ALA A 67 -14.13 -0.90 -4.58
C ALA A 67 -15.51 -1.42 -4.99
N THR A 68 -16.11 -2.26 -4.17
CA THR A 68 -17.48 -2.76 -4.37
C THR A 68 -18.21 -2.89 -3.04
N THR A 69 -19.53 -2.96 -3.12
CA THR A 69 -20.40 -3.12 -1.94
C THR A 69 -21.25 -4.37 -2.09
N ALA A 70 -21.23 -5.20 -1.07
CA ALA A 70 -22.04 -6.40 -0.94
C ALA A 70 -22.88 -6.38 0.35
N GLN A 71 -23.79 -7.35 0.49
CA GLN A 71 -24.58 -7.53 1.70
C GLN A 71 -24.57 -9.00 2.08
N TRP A 72 -24.35 -9.30 3.36
CA TRP A 72 -24.37 -10.64 3.91
C TRP A 72 -25.03 -10.66 5.30
N LYS A 73 -26.03 -11.49 5.51
CA LYS A 73 -26.74 -11.62 6.80
C LYS A 73 -27.18 -10.27 7.41
N GLY A 74 -27.63 -9.32 6.57
CA GLY A 74 -28.09 -8.00 7.02
C GLY A 74 -26.97 -7.02 7.37
N ILE A 75 -25.72 -7.35 7.03
CA ILE A 75 -24.54 -6.50 7.17
C ILE A 75 -24.13 -5.97 5.79
N LYS A 76 -23.86 -4.67 5.72
CA LYS A 76 -23.25 -4.03 4.54
C LYS A 76 -21.73 -4.24 4.59
N ILE A 77 -21.17 -4.79 3.52
CA ILE A 77 -19.72 -5.04 3.39
C ILE A 77 -19.19 -4.23 2.20
N ASN A 78 -18.39 -3.23 2.48
CA ASN A 78 -17.60 -2.54 1.47
C ASN A 78 -16.26 -3.29 1.33
N ILE A 79 -15.94 -3.67 0.11
CA ILE A 79 -14.76 -4.47 -0.20
C ILE A 79 -13.86 -3.64 -1.10
N ILE A 80 -12.59 -3.52 -0.72
CA ILE A 80 -11.53 -3.00 -1.58
C ILE A 80 -10.63 -4.17 -1.97
N ASP A 81 -10.62 -4.49 -3.27
CA ASP A 81 -9.71 -5.46 -3.84
C ASP A 81 -8.38 -4.78 -4.16
N THR A 82 -7.28 -5.23 -3.56
CA THR A 82 -5.97 -4.59 -3.64
C THR A 82 -5.05 -5.32 -4.62
N PRO A 83 -4.12 -4.65 -5.32
CA PRO A 83 -3.11 -5.33 -6.11
C PRO A 83 -2.27 -6.31 -5.29
N GLY A 84 -1.81 -7.37 -5.93
CA GLY A 84 -0.89 -8.35 -5.31
C GLY A 84 0.56 -8.18 -5.74
N HIS A 85 0.86 -7.30 -6.70
CA HIS A 85 2.21 -7.12 -7.24
C HIS A 85 2.99 -6.03 -6.50
N VAL A 86 4.28 -6.25 -6.29
CA VAL A 86 5.16 -5.33 -5.54
C VAL A 86 5.27 -3.93 -6.15
N ASP A 87 5.21 -3.80 -7.46
CA ASP A 87 5.26 -2.52 -8.15
C ASP A 87 4.05 -1.62 -7.82
N PHE A 88 2.98 -2.22 -7.25
CA PHE A 88 1.73 -1.54 -6.87
C PHE A 88 1.49 -1.54 -5.36
N THR A 89 2.54 -1.65 -4.54
CA THR A 89 2.43 -1.64 -3.07
C THR A 89 1.77 -0.38 -2.53
N VAL A 90 1.88 0.72 -3.25
CA VAL A 90 1.25 2.00 -2.92
C VAL A 90 -0.28 1.93 -3.02
N GLU A 91 -0.82 1.20 -3.99
CA GLU A 91 -2.27 0.95 -4.06
C GLU A 91 -2.75 0.15 -2.84
N VAL A 92 -1.93 -0.78 -2.35
CA VAL A 92 -2.20 -1.53 -1.12
C VAL A 92 -2.18 -0.58 0.08
N GLU A 93 -1.17 0.28 0.19
CA GLU A 93 -1.03 1.23 1.30
C GLU A 93 -2.19 2.23 1.36
N ARG A 94 -2.60 2.79 0.21
CA ARG A 94 -3.80 3.64 0.10
C ARG A 94 -5.05 2.93 0.60
N SER A 95 -5.22 1.68 0.20
CA SER A 95 -6.37 0.87 0.59
C SER A 95 -6.36 0.60 2.09
N LEU A 96 -5.22 0.18 2.65
CA LEU A 96 -5.05 -0.09 4.07
C LEU A 96 -5.40 1.10 4.95
N ARG A 97 -5.10 2.31 4.49
CA ARG A 97 -5.36 3.54 5.25
C ARG A 97 -6.85 3.78 5.49
N VAL A 98 -7.71 3.30 4.61
CA VAL A 98 -9.16 3.53 4.66
C VAL A 98 -9.97 2.31 5.07
N LEU A 99 -9.32 1.18 5.36
CA LEU A 99 -9.97 -0.05 5.78
C LEU A 99 -10.05 -0.15 7.30
N ASP A 100 -11.10 -0.81 7.77
CA ASP A 100 -11.28 -1.15 9.19
C ASP A 100 -10.75 -2.53 9.52
N GLY A 101 -10.66 -3.40 8.53
CA GLY A 101 -10.12 -4.74 8.65
C GLY A 101 -9.73 -5.34 7.30
N SER A 102 -9.03 -6.45 7.30
CA SER A 102 -8.61 -7.13 6.08
C SER A 102 -8.69 -8.65 6.16
N VAL A 103 -8.90 -9.25 5.00
CA VAL A 103 -8.76 -10.70 4.79
C VAL A 103 -7.51 -10.93 3.95
N THR A 104 -6.51 -11.57 4.56
CA THR A 104 -5.29 -11.95 3.86
C THR A 104 -5.44 -13.33 3.28
N VAL A 105 -5.42 -13.44 1.97
CA VAL A 105 -5.55 -14.70 1.24
C VAL A 105 -4.16 -15.28 1.00
N LEU A 106 -3.88 -16.44 1.54
CA LEU A 106 -2.63 -17.18 1.36
C LEU A 106 -2.89 -18.47 0.58
N CYS A 107 -1.95 -18.85 -0.28
CA CYS A 107 -2.02 -20.11 -1.00
C CYS A 107 -1.66 -21.28 -0.08
N ALA A 108 -2.47 -22.33 -0.01
CA ALA A 108 -2.20 -23.52 0.80
C ALA A 108 -0.91 -24.26 0.43
N LYS A 109 -0.43 -24.07 -0.81
CA LYS A 109 0.84 -24.63 -1.31
C LYS A 109 2.02 -23.67 -1.06
N GLY A 110 1.91 -22.39 -1.38
CA GLY A 110 2.99 -21.41 -1.22
C GLY A 110 3.15 -20.91 0.22
N GLY A 111 2.04 -20.73 0.91
CA GLY A 111 2.03 -20.17 2.25
C GLY A 111 2.36 -18.68 2.28
N VAL A 112 3.23 -18.28 3.19
CA VAL A 112 3.70 -16.89 3.33
C VAL A 112 4.85 -16.65 2.36
N GLU A 113 4.66 -15.73 1.42
CA GLU A 113 5.65 -15.27 0.46
C GLU A 113 6.16 -13.86 0.81
N PRO A 114 7.27 -13.38 0.25
CA PRO A 114 7.82 -12.05 0.57
C PRO A 114 6.82 -10.91 0.36
N GLN A 115 5.98 -11.01 -0.67
CA GLN A 115 4.90 -10.04 -0.90
C GLN A 115 3.87 -10.05 0.23
N SER A 116 3.55 -11.25 0.76
CA SER A 116 2.66 -11.38 1.91
C SER A 116 3.26 -10.69 3.15
N GLU A 117 4.58 -10.84 3.38
CA GLU A 117 5.28 -10.17 4.48
C GLU A 117 5.22 -8.65 4.37
N THR A 118 5.38 -8.10 3.15
CA THR A 118 5.33 -6.66 2.93
C THR A 118 3.95 -6.07 3.20
N VAL A 119 2.92 -6.68 2.61
CA VAL A 119 1.53 -6.27 2.84
C VAL A 119 1.16 -6.41 4.32
N TRP A 120 1.66 -7.45 4.98
CA TRP A 120 1.46 -7.65 6.42
C TRP A 120 2.07 -6.54 7.26
N ARG A 121 3.33 -6.15 6.99
CA ARG A 121 4.00 -5.02 7.69
C ARG A 121 3.30 -3.69 7.44
N GLN A 122 2.82 -3.45 6.22
CA GLN A 122 2.01 -2.27 5.93
C GLN A 122 0.71 -2.25 6.75
N ALA A 123 0.04 -3.40 6.88
CA ALA A 123 -1.14 -3.51 7.72
C ALA A 123 -0.81 -3.31 9.21
N ASP A 124 0.37 -3.73 9.69
CA ASP A 124 0.86 -3.44 11.05
C ASP A 124 1.06 -1.94 11.27
N LYS A 125 1.66 -1.24 10.30
CA LYS A 125 1.87 0.22 10.34
C LYS A 125 0.57 0.99 10.60
N TYR A 126 -0.52 0.54 9.98
CA TYR A 126 -1.84 1.18 10.13
C TYR A 126 -2.73 0.52 11.19
N GLY A 127 -2.24 -0.47 11.91
CA GLY A 127 -2.99 -1.15 12.96
C GLY A 127 -4.25 -1.85 12.47
N VAL A 128 -4.30 -2.29 11.20
CA VAL A 128 -5.48 -2.91 10.59
C VAL A 128 -5.70 -4.32 11.11
N PRO A 129 -6.85 -4.62 11.75
CA PRO A 129 -7.24 -5.96 12.15
C PRO A 129 -7.31 -6.93 10.98
N ARG A 130 -6.86 -8.17 11.18
CA ARG A 130 -6.72 -9.16 10.11
C ARG A 130 -7.30 -10.51 10.47
N MET A 131 -7.78 -11.21 9.43
CA MET A 131 -7.95 -12.65 9.41
C MET A 131 -7.22 -13.23 8.20
N VAL A 132 -6.86 -14.49 8.27
CA VAL A 132 -6.20 -15.22 7.17
C VAL A 132 -7.15 -16.24 6.59
N TYR A 133 -7.24 -16.28 5.27
CA TYR A 133 -7.95 -17.30 4.51
C TYR A 133 -6.95 -18.12 3.70
N VAL A 134 -6.71 -19.36 4.12
CA VAL A 134 -5.84 -20.31 3.42
C VAL A 134 -6.61 -20.90 2.26
N ASN A 135 -6.36 -20.36 1.08
CA ASN A 135 -7.03 -20.68 -0.18
C ASN A 135 -6.32 -21.78 -0.97
N LYS A 136 -6.99 -22.30 -1.97
CA LYS A 136 -6.47 -23.36 -2.86
C LYS A 136 -6.19 -24.67 -2.12
N MET A 137 -7.05 -25.06 -1.18
CA MET A 137 -6.94 -26.35 -0.49
C MET A 137 -7.10 -27.56 -1.42
N ASP A 138 -7.61 -27.35 -2.63
CA ASP A 138 -7.87 -28.34 -3.68
C ASP A 138 -6.69 -28.61 -4.61
N ILE A 139 -5.59 -27.88 -4.50
CA ILE A 139 -4.43 -28.07 -5.38
C ILE A 139 -3.38 -29.04 -4.80
N MET A 140 -2.60 -29.69 -5.67
CA MET A 140 -1.50 -30.56 -5.27
C MET A 140 -0.44 -29.81 -4.44
N GLY A 141 -0.09 -30.35 -3.28
CA GLY A 141 0.85 -29.75 -2.31
C GLY A 141 0.20 -28.83 -1.30
N ALA A 142 -1.14 -28.75 -1.24
CA ALA A 142 -1.85 -27.98 -0.25
C ALA A 142 -1.64 -28.52 1.16
N ASN A 143 -1.23 -27.67 2.11
CA ASN A 143 -0.99 -28.03 3.50
C ASN A 143 -1.35 -26.86 4.43
N PHE A 144 -2.53 -26.95 5.06
CA PHE A 144 -3.07 -25.92 5.95
C PHE A 144 -2.16 -25.69 7.18
N PHE A 145 -1.75 -26.76 7.86
CA PHE A 145 -0.98 -26.65 9.12
C PHE A 145 0.39 -26.01 8.90
N ARG A 146 1.06 -26.38 7.81
CA ARG A 146 2.32 -25.71 7.42
C ARG A 146 2.13 -24.20 7.20
N VAL A 147 1.05 -23.79 6.57
CA VAL A 147 0.77 -22.34 6.37
C VAL A 147 0.56 -21.66 7.71
N VAL A 148 -0.16 -22.28 8.66
CA VAL A 148 -0.34 -21.75 10.02
C VAL A 148 1.01 -21.57 10.71
N ASP A 149 1.91 -22.53 10.62
CA ASP A 149 3.26 -22.43 11.19
C ASP A 149 4.07 -21.32 10.52
N MET A 150 3.99 -21.17 9.18
CA MET A 150 4.65 -20.09 8.46
C MET A 150 4.14 -18.70 8.89
N ILE A 151 2.85 -18.54 9.17
CA ILE A 151 2.29 -17.28 9.68
C ILE A 151 2.92 -16.94 11.03
N LYS A 152 3.04 -17.92 11.94
CA LYS A 152 3.67 -17.72 13.25
C LYS A 152 5.16 -17.40 13.12
N ASP A 153 5.87 -18.12 12.27
CA ASP A 153 7.33 -18.00 12.14
C ASP A 153 7.77 -16.77 11.36
N ARG A 154 7.16 -16.49 10.21
CA ARG A 154 7.57 -15.40 9.32
C ARG A 154 6.89 -14.07 9.63
N LEU A 155 5.59 -14.11 9.96
CA LEU A 155 4.82 -12.90 10.25
C LEU A 155 4.80 -12.54 11.73
N LYS A 156 5.31 -13.43 12.61
CA LYS A 156 5.29 -13.27 14.07
C LYS A 156 3.89 -12.97 14.63
N ALA A 157 2.87 -13.48 13.95
CA ALA A 157 1.47 -13.26 14.30
C ALA A 157 0.93 -14.41 15.16
N ASN A 158 0.02 -14.06 16.09
CA ASN A 158 -0.72 -15.05 16.87
C ASN A 158 -1.83 -15.68 16.00
N ALA A 159 -1.44 -16.57 15.10
CA ALA A 159 -2.36 -17.26 14.21
C ALA A 159 -3.12 -18.36 14.96
N VAL A 160 -4.44 -18.21 15.01
CA VAL A 160 -5.34 -19.16 15.71
C VAL A 160 -6.34 -19.73 14.72
N PRO A 161 -6.19 -20.99 14.30
CA PRO A 161 -7.19 -21.66 13.47
C PRO A 161 -8.55 -21.70 14.15
N ILE A 162 -9.56 -21.22 13.43
CA ILE A 162 -10.99 -21.33 13.84
C ILE A 162 -11.72 -22.37 12.97
N GLN A 163 -11.03 -22.88 11.96
CA GLN A 163 -11.52 -23.91 11.05
C GLN A 163 -10.39 -24.92 10.77
N LEU A 164 -10.78 -26.14 10.43
CA LEU A 164 -9.88 -27.17 9.90
C LEU A 164 -10.39 -27.71 8.56
N PRO A 165 -9.53 -27.98 7.59
CA PRO A 165 -9.97 -28.62 6.35
C PRO A 165 -10.26 -30.11 6.57
N ILE A 166 -11.27 -30.62 5.89
CA ILE A 166 -11.55 -32.05 5.77
C ILE A 166 -10.94 -32.53 4.45
N GLY A 167 -9.79 -33.18 4.55
CA GLY A 167 -8.97 -33.54 3.40
C GLY A 167 -8.13 -32.39 2.86
N ALA A 168 -7.35 -32.71 1.85
CA ALA A 168 -6.53 -31.76 1.08
C ALA A 168 -6.44 -32.24 -0.37
N GLU A 169 -6.08 -31.34 -1.28
CA GLU A 169 -5.97 -31.66 -2.71
C GLU A 169 -7.32 -32.17 -3.27
N GLU A 170 -7.32 -33.26 -4.02
CA GLU A 170 -8.55 -33.89 -4.57
C GLU A 170 -9.51 -34.38 -3.47
N SER A 171 -8.98 -34.69 -2.28
CA SER A 171 -9.78 -35.16 -1.14
C SER A 171 -10.38 -34.01 -0.30
N PHE A 172 -10.17 -32.75 -0.66
CA PHE A 172 -10.77 -31.62 0.05
C PHE A 172 -12.27 -31.55 -0.18
N VAL A 173 -13.04 -32.01 0.80
CA VAL A 173 -14.51 -32.16 0.69
C VAL A 173 -15.30 -31.28 1.65
N GLY A 174 -14.69 -30.72 2.68
CA GLY A 174 -15.41 -29.95 3.67
C GLY A 174 -14.52 -29.21 4.64
N ILE A 175 -15.16 -28.58 5.62
CA ILE A 175 -14.50 -27.72 6.62
C ILE A 175 -15.14 -28.00 7.98
N ILE A 176 -14.29 -28.14 9.00
CA ILE A 176 -14.72 -28.21 10.40
C ILE A 176 -14.72 -26.78 10.97
N ASP A 177 -15.80 -26.37 11.56
CA ASP A 177 -15.89 -25.16 12.37
C ASP A 177 -15.55 -25.49 13.84
N LEU A 178 -14.41 -25.03 14.31
CA LEU A 178 -13.94 -25.29 15.68
C LEU A 178 -14.73 -24.49 16.73
N VAL A 179 -15.46 -23.46 16.35
CA VAL A 179 -16.29 -22.66 17.26
C VAL A 179 -17.59 -23.39 17.59
N THR A 180 -18.21 -24.00 16.60
CA THR A 180 -19.48 -24.73 16.75
C THR A 180 -19.30 -26.24 16.88
N MET A 181 -18.12 -26.75 16.60
CA MET A 181 -17.81 -28.19 16.54
C MET A 181 -18.74 -28.94 15.59
N LYS A 182 -18.96 -28.39 14.42
CA LYS A 182 -19.72 -28.97 13.31
C LYS A 182 -18.88 -29.01 12.04
N ALA A 183 -19.24 -29.88 11.12
CA ALA A 183 -18.60 -29.98 9.81
C ALA A 183 -19.57 -29.52 8.71
N GLU A 184 -19.04 -28.75 7.77
CA GLU A 184 -19.73 -28.38 6.52
C GLU A 184 -19.14 -29.24 5.39
N ILE A 185 -19.94 -30.15 4.83
CA ILE A 185 -19.56 -31.08 3.78
C ILE A 185 -20.20 -30.64 2.46
N TYR A 186 -19.40 -30.42 1.45
CA TYR A 186 -19.86 -30.03 0.12
C TYR A 186 -20.23 -31.26 -0.71
N LYS A 187 -21.40 -31.19 -1.37
CA LYS A 187 -21.95 -32.30 -2.17
C LYS A 187 -21.71 -32.14 -3.66
N ASP A 188 -21.41 -30.93 -4.10
CA ASP A 188 -21.14 -30.60 -5.48
C ASP A 188 -19.75 -29.97 -5.69
N GLU A 189 -19.27 -29.97 -6.93
CA GLU A 189 -17.96 -29.41 -7.27
C GLU A 189 -17.93 -27.86 -7.22
N LEU A 190 -19.09 -27.22 -7.33
CA LEU A 190 -19.23 -25.76 -7.37
C LEU A 190 -19.54 -25.14 -6.00
N GLY A 191 -19.56 -25.93 -4.93
CA GLY A 191 -19.77 -25.46 -3.56
C GLY A 191 -21.12 -24.79 -3.34
N LYS A 192 -22.16 -25.17 -4.10
CA LYS A 192 -23.52 -24.63 -3.96
C LYS A 192 -24.36 -25.43 -2.97
N GLU A 193 -24.15 -26.74 -2.97
CA GLU A 193 -24.86 -27.66 -2.12
C GLU A 193 -23.92 -28.20 -1.02
N PHE A 194 -24.26 -27.91 0.21
CA PHE A 194 -23.52 -28.39 1.38
C PHE A 194 -24.49 -28.84 2.47
N GLU A 195 -23.98 -29.63 3.37
CA GLU A 195 -24.69 -30.12 4.54
C GLU A 195 -23.89 -29.89 5.81
N ILE A 196 -24.55 -29.37 6.84
CA ILE A 196 -23.95 -29.24 8.17
C ILE A 196 -24.19 -30.55 8.92
N THR A 197 -23.10 -31.22 9.27
CA THR A 197 -23.12 -32.54 9.91
C THR A 197 -22.27 -32.54 11.19
N ASP A 198 -22.29 -33.65 11.89
CA ASP A 198 -21.31 -33.92 12.94
C ASP A 198 -19.92 -34.13 12.30
N ILE A 199 -18.88 -33.87 13.09
CA ILE A 199 -17.51 -34.04 12.63
C ILE A 199 -17.27 -35.52 12.32
N PRO A 200 -16.62 -35.87 11.18
CA PRO A 200 -16.25 -37.22 10.87
C PRO A 200 -15.46 -37.86 12.01
N ALA A 201 -15.76 -39.14 12.31
CA ALA A 201 -15.19 -39.85 13.47
C ALA A 201 -13.67 -39.93 13.45
N ASP A 202 -13.07 -40.03 12.25
CA ASP A 202 -11.62 -40.09 12.03
C ASP A 202 -10.94 -38.71 12.21
N MET A 203 -11.69 -37.63 12.26
CA MET A 203 -11.18 -36.25 12.47
C MET A 203 -11.52 -35.71 13.85
N MET A 204 -12.31 -36.42 14.65
CA MET A 204 -12.77 -35.91 15.95
C MET A 204 -11.61 -35.63 16.91
N ASP A 205 -10.61 -36.51 17.01
CA ASP A 205 -9.47 -36.29 17.90
C ASP A 205 -8.65 -35.05 17.50
N LEU A 206 -8.45 -34.86 16.20
CA LEU A 206 -7.76 -33.68 15.67
C LEU A 206 -8.58 -32.40 15.93
N ALA A 207 -9.89 -32.47 15.72
CA ALA A 207 -10.79 -31.34 15.98
C ALA A 207 -10.81 -30.96 17.46
N GLN A 208 -10.79 -31.91 18.37
CA GLN A 208 -10.71 -31.66 19.81
C GLN A 208 -9.37 -31.04 20.19
N GLU A 209 -8.25 -31.55 19.70
CA GLU A 209 -6.93 -30.95 19.94
C GLU A 209 -6.89 -29.48 19.53
N TRP A 210 -7.37 -29.15 18.34
CA TRP A 210 -7.37 -27.77 17.85
C TRP A 210 -8.45 -26.90 18.51
N ARG A 211 -9.54 -27.50 18.95
CA ARG A 211 -10.55 -26.82 19.79
C ARG A 211 -9.94 -26.39 21.13
N GLU A 212 -9.18 -27.27 21.80
CA GLU A 212 -8.49 -26.94 23.04
C GLU A 212 -7.50 -25.78 22.85
N LYS A 213 -6.70 -25.80 21.79
CA LYS A 213 -5.79 -24.69 21.43
C LYS A 213 -6.53 -23.38 21.19
N LEU A 214 -7.71 -23.44 20.54
CA LEU A 214 -8.57 -22.28 20.34
C LEU A 214 -9.07 -21.74 21.68
N LEU A 215 -9.59 -22.62 22.55
CA LEU A 215 -10.10 -22.26 23.86
C LEU A 215 -8.99 -21.69 24.77
N GLU A 216 -7.80 -22.28 24.79
CA GLU A 216 -6.64 -21.71 25.47
C GLU A 216 -6.37 -20.28 25.02
N SER A 217 -6.28 -20.03 23.71
CA SER A 217 -6.04 -18.69 23.16
C SER A 217 -7.14 -17.70 23.46
N VAL A 218 -8.38 -18.14 23.53
CA VAL A 218 -9.54 -17.31 23.89
C VAL A 218 -9.56 -17.01 25.38
N CYS A 219 -9.36 -18.01 26.20
CA CYS A 219 -9.47 -17.88 27.67
C CYS A 219 -8.27 -17.14 28.26
N GLU A 220 -7.07 -17.22 27.66
CA GLU A 220 -5.85 -16.53 28.15
C GLU A 220 -6.04 -15.00 28.24
N THR A 221 -6.93 -14.45 27.43
CA THR A 221 -7.13 -12.99 27.31
C THR A 221 -8.25 -12.43 28.19
N ASP A 222 -9.01 -13.29 28.90
CA ASP A 222 -10.16 -12.93 29.71
C ASP A 222 -10.18 -13.72 31.02
N GLU A 223 -10.10 -13.00 32.16
CA GLU A 223 -9.98 -13.62 33.47
C GLU A 223 -11.19 -14.50 33.83
N GLU A 224 -12.40 -14.11 33.43
CA GLU A 224 -13.62 -14.88 33.70
C GLU A 224 -13.63 -16.19 32.90
N LEU A 225 -13.30 -16.09 31.59
CA LEU A 225 -13.18 -17.27 30.72
C LEU A 225 -12.04 -18.18 31.15
N MET A 226 -10.93 -17.64 31.63
CA MET A 226 -9.81 -18.42 32.16
C MET A 226 -10.23 -19.22 33.39
N MET A 227 -11.00 -18.62 34.31
CA MET A 227 -11.52 -19.32 35.48
C MET A 227 -12.45 -20.46 35.08
N MET A 228 -13.38 -20.22 34.16
CA MET A 228 -14.27 -21.25 33.63
C MET A 228 -13.48 -22.42 33.01
N PHE A 229 -12.48 -22.11 32.18
CA PHE A 229 -11.66 -23.11 31.53
C PHE A 229 -10.86 -23.97 32.54
N LEU A 230 -10.30 -23.35 33.61
CA LEU A 230 -9.59 -24.04 34.67
C LEU A 230 -10.51 -24.94 35.51
N GLU A 231 -11.77 -24.56 35.66
CA GLU A 231 -12.80 -25.37 36.34
C GLU A 231 -13.36 -26.49 35.47
N GLY A 232 -12.94 -26.57 34.20
CA GLY A 232 -13.39 -27.57 33.24
C GLY A 232 -14.74 -27.24 32.61
N GLU A 233 -15.18 -25.99 32.70
CA GLU A 233 -16.37 -25.49 32.02
C GLU A 233 -15.99 -24.86 30.67
N GLU A 234 -16.71 -25.22 29.62
CA GLU A 234 -16.51 -24.59 28.30
C GLU A 234 -17.31 -23.29 28.20
N PRO A 235 -16.71 -22.18 27.66
CA PRO A 235 -17.45 -20.98 27.33
C PRO A 235 -18.53 -21.25 26.28
N SER A 236 -19.61 -20.46 26.31
CA SER A 236 -20.65 -20.51 25.26
C SER A 236 -20.07 -20.06 23.90
N ILE A 237 -20.73 -20.48 22.82
CA ILE A 237 -20.36 -20.07 21.44
C ILE A 237 -20.34 -18.54 21.32
N GLU A 238 -21.29 -17.86 21.95
CA GLU A 238 -21.40 -16.39 21.95
C GLU A 238 -20.20 -15.75 22.66
N GLN A 239 -19.77 -16.28 23.80
CA GLN A 239 -18.60 -15.80 24.52
C GLN A 239 -17.31 -16.02 23.70
N ILE A 240 -17.15 -17.19 23.09
CA ILE A 240 -16.02 -17.50 22.22
C ILE A 240 -15.96 -16.51 21.04
N LYS A 241 -17.07 -16.31 20.33
CA LYS A 241 -17.16 -15.37 19.22
C LYS A 241 -16.87 -13.92 19.63
N ALA A 242 -17.44 -13.49 20.75
CA ALA A 242 -17.21 -12.14 21.27
C ALA A 242 -15.73 -11.90 21.60
N THR A 243 -15.07 -12.89 22.20
CA THR A 243 -13.65 -12.80 22.56
C THR A 243 -12.77 -12.85 21.32
N ILE A 244 -12.99 -13.75 20.36
CA ILE A 244 -12.28 -13.77 19.08
C ILE A 244 -12.40 -12.40 18.40
N ARG A 245 -13.61 -11.81 18.34
CA ARG A 245 -13.82 -10.48 17.76
C ARG A 245 -12.99 -9.42 18.49
N LYS A 246 -13.09 -9.37 19.82
CA LYS A 246 -12.35 -8.40 20.66
C LYS A 246 -10.83 -8.49 20.43
N GLU A 247 -10.29 -9.70 20.44
CA GLU A 247 -8.85 -9.93 20.28
C GLU A 247 -8.38 -9.67 18.85
N THR A 248 -9.21 -9.98 17.84
CA THR A 248 -8.94 -9.66 16.42
C THR A 248 -8.91 -8.15 16.20
N ILE A 249 -9.88 -7.41 16.71
CA ILE A 249 -9.95 -5.94 16.61
C ILE A 249 -8.74 -5.29 17.31
N ALA A 250 -8.30 -5.88 18.42
CA ALA A 250 -7.11 -5.42 19.16
C ALA A 250 -5.77 -5.84 18.53
N ASN A 251 -5.77 -6.53 17.40
CA ASN A 251 -4.57 -7.08 16.73
C ASN A 251 -3.74 -8.05 17.61
N ARG A 252 -4.38 -8.72 18.58
CA ARG A 252 -3.72 -9.72 19.44
C ARG A 252 -3.95 -11.15 18.98
N MET A 253 -4.95 -11.38 18.14
CA MET A 253 -5.29 -12.67 17.56
C MET A 253 -5.54 -12.52 16.06
N VAL A 254 -5.11 -13.50 15.28
CA VAL A 254 -5.39 -13.59 13.85
C VAL A 254 -6.15 -14.89 13.59
N PRO A 255 -7.48 -14.83 13.37
CA PRO A 255 -8.25 -16.02 13.01
C PRO A 255 -7.79 -16.58 11.67
N VAL A 256 -7.59 -17.90 11.58
CA VAL A 256 -7.21 -18.58 10.35
C VAL A 256 -8.33 -19.49 9.88
N LEU A 257 -8.73 -19.28 8.63
CA LEU A 257 -9.75 -20.03 7.91
C LEU A 257 -9.12 -20.79 6.74
N CYS A 258 -9.88 -21.69 6.15
CA CYS A 258 -9.44 -22.46 4.99
C CYS A 258 -10.56 -22.61 3.95
N GLY A 259 -10.18 -22.88 2.71
CA GLY A 259 -11.12 -23.13 1.64
C GLY A 259 -10.49 -23.21 0.26
N SER A 260 -11.34 -23.25 -0.75
CA SER A 260 -11.01 -23.16 -2.16
C SER A 260 -11.98 -22.22 -2.85
N SER A 261 -11.52 -21.01 -3.16
CA SER A 261 -12.32 -20.02 -3.87
C SER A 261 -12.67 -20.50 -5.29
N TYR A 262 -11.75 -21.21 -5.95
CA TYR A 262 -12.01 -21.78 -7.28
C TYR A 262 -13.20 -22.75 -7.25
N ARG A 263 -13.25 -23.63 -6.27
CA ARG A 263 -14.35 -24.58 -6.05
C ARG A 263 -15.53 -24.00 -5.26
N ASN A 264 -15.46 -22.69 -4.92
CA ASN A 264 -16.45 -21.99 -4.09
C ASN A 264 -16.73 -22.69 -2.73
N LYS A 265 -15.74 -23.36 -2.16
CA LYS A 265 -15.83 -24.04 -0.86
C LYS A 265 -15.18 -23.18 0.24
N GLY A 266 -15.94 -22.89 1.30
CA GLY A 266 -15.49 -22.12 2.45
C GLY A 266 -15.68 -20.61 2.32
N VAL A 267 -16.14 -20.09 1.19
CA VAL A 267 -16.34 -18.64 0.99
C VAL A 267 -17.51 -18.12 1.82
N GLN A 268 -18.59 -18.88 1.95
CA GLN A 268 -19.74 -18.52 2.80
C GLN A 268 -19.31 -18.45 4.28
N MET A 269 -18.53 -19.43 4.75
CA MET A 269 -18.00 -19.43 6.12
C MET A 269 -17.01 -18.27 6.34
N MET A 270 -16.23 -17.88 5.32
CA MET A 270 -15.38 -16.69 5.40
C MET A 270 -16.23 -15.41 5.52
N LEU A 271 -17.32 -15.29 4.76
CA LEU A 271 -18.26 -14.17 4.90
C LEU A 271 -18.91 -14.12 6.29
N ASP A 272 -19.25 -15.28 6.86
CA ASP A 272 -19.73 -15.37 8.24
C ASP A 272 -18.68 -14.88 9.23
N ALA A 273 -17.42 -15.27 9.05
CA ALA A 273 -16.30 -14.80 9.88
C ALA A 273 -16.06 -13.30 9.74
N VAL A 274 -16.20 -12.72 8.55
CA VAL A 274 -16.15 -11.25 8.36
C VAL A 274 -17.22 -10.55 9.16
N VAL A 275 -18.46 -11.06 9.14
CA VAL A 275 -19.58 -10.51 9.92
C VAL A 275 -19.32 -10.64 11.41
N ASP A 276 -18.86 -11.81 11.87
CA ASP A 276 -18.69 -12.12 13.28
C ASP A 276 -17.45 -11.44 13.91
N TYR A 277 -16.34 -11.37 13.21
CA TYR A 277 -15.04 -11.02 13.80
C TYR A 277 -14.43 -9.72 13.29
N MET A 278 -14.77 -9.21 12.10
CA MET A 278 -14.22 -7.96 11.61
C MET A 278 -14.89 -6.74 12.25
N PRO A 279 -14.14 -5.65 12.46
CA PRO A 279 -14.67 -4.45 13.08
C PRO A 279 -15.70 -3.74 12.20
N SER A 280 -16.60 -3.03 12.86
CA SER A 280 -17.40 -1.96 12.27
C SER A 280 -16.68 -0.61 12.45
N PRO A 281 -17.10 0.47 11.76
CA PRO A 281 -16.50 1.79 11.95
C PRO A 281 -16.55 2.33 13.39
N VAL A 282 -17.50 1.87 14.23
CA VAL A 282 -17.59 2.27 15.64
C VAL A 282 -16.68 1.49 16.58
N ASP A 283 -16.13 0.37 16.14
CA ASP A 283 -15.17 -0.43 16.91
C ASP A 283 -13.73 0.09 16.76
N ILE A 284 -13.50 0.98 15.79
CA ILE A 284 -12.19 1.57 15.48
C ILE A 284 -12.03 2.87 16.27
N PRO A 285 -10.83 3.19 16.78
CA PRO A 285 -10.56 4.48 17.42
C PRO A 285 -10.96 5.65 16.51
N ALA A 286 -11.34 6.80 17.12
CA ALA A 286 -11.61 8.01 16.40
C ALA A 286 -10.40 8.38 15.52
N ILE A 287 -10.66 8.83 14.29
CA ILE A 287 -9.58 9.22 13.40
C ILE A 287 -8.94 10.50 13.89
N LYS A 288 -7.61 10.49 13.97
CA LYS A 288 -6.82 11.64 14.34
C LYS A 288 -6.47 12.52 13.14
N GLY A 289 -6.28 13.77 13.41
CA GLY A 289 -5.84 14.77 12.45
C GLY A 289 -5.26 15.98 13.16
N ILE A 290 -4.92 17.00 12.39
CA ILE A 290 -4.39 18.28 12.86
C ILE A 290 -5.33 19.37 12.40
N ASN A 291 -5.66 20.27 13.30
CA ASN A 291 -6.37 21.50 12.93
C ASN A 291 -5.38 22.45 12.23
N PRO A 292 -5.59 22.81 10.96
CA PRO A 292 -4.63 23.63 10.22
C PRO A 292 -4.52 25.07 10.71
N GLU A 293 -5.49 25.59 11.48
CA GLU A 293 -5.46 26.95 12.02
C GLU A 293 -4.68 27.03 13.34
N THR A 294 -4.82 25.99 14.20
CA THR A 294 -4.22 25.98 15.54
C THR A 294 -2.97 25.12 15.65
N ASP A 295 -2.72 24.27 14.68
CA ASP A 295 -1.65 23.24 14.66
C ASP A 295 -1.75 22.24 15.85
N GLU A 296 -2.96 22.07 16.38
CA GLU A 296 -3.26 21.15 17.47
C GLU A 296 -3.85 19.84 16.95
N GLU A 297 -3.59 18.75 17.67
CA GLU A 297 -4.24 17.47 17.40
C GLU A 297 -5.75 17.57 17.61
N ASP A 298 -6.52 17.04 16.68
CA ASP A 298 -7.98 16.94 16.72
C ASP A 298 -8.39 15.52 16.31
N GLU A 299 -9.61 15.14 16.65
CA GLU A 299 -10.14 13.82 16.31
C GLU A 299 -11.59 13.88 15.82
N ARG A 300 -11.99 12.90 15.01
CA ARG A 300 -13.38 12.73 14.57
C ARG A 300 -13.86 11.33 14.91
N LYS A 301 -14.97 11.26 15.62
CA LYS A 301 -15.64 10.00 15.94
C LYS A 301 -16.51 9.56 14.77
N ALA A 302 -16.66 8.24 14.60
CA ALA A 302 -17.56 7.68 13.59
C ALA A 302 -19.02 7.91 14.01
N SER A 303 -19.57 9.04 13.60
CA SER A 303 -20.95 9.44 13.87
C SER A 303 -21.48 10.36 12.78
N ASP A 304 -22.75 10.18 12.40
CA ASP A 304 -23.42 11.04 11.41
C ASP A 304 -23.68 12.47 11.92
N SER A 305 -23.67 12.67 13.24
CA SER A 305 -23.88 13.98 13.88
C SER A 305 -22.61 14.82 14.07
N GLU A 306 -21.46 14.23 13.85
CA GLU A 306 -20.18 14.95 13.89
C GLU A 306 -20.00 15.82 12.64
N PRO A 307 -19.12 16.85 12.67
CA PRO A 307 -18.72 17.57 11.47
C PRO A 307 -18.18 16.64 10.38
N PHE A 308 -18.51 16.91 9.13
CA PHE A 308 -18.08 16.07 8.01
C PHE A 308 -16.55 16.05 7.89
N SER A 309 -16.01 14.84 7.77
CA SER A 309 -14.62 14.60 7.39
C SER A 309 -14.49 13.33 6.56
N ALA A 310 -13.68 13.41 5.51
CA ALA A 310 -13.42 12.31 4.59
C ALA A 310 -11.98 12.38 4.05
N LEU A 311 -11.44 11.25 3.68
CA LEU A 311 -10.12 11.12 3.05
C LEU A 311 -10.28 10.67 1.60
N ALA A 312 -9.78 11.44 0.65
CA ALA A 312 -9.67 11.06 -0.75
C ALA A 312 -8.47 10.11 -0.91
N PHE A 313 -8.71 8.83 -1.11
CA PHE A 313 -7.66 7.82 -1.14
C PHE A 313 -7.28 7.34 -2.53
N LYS A 314 -8.10 7.63 -3.55
CA LYS A 314 -7.83 7.24 -4.93
C LYS A 314 -8.45 8.21 -5.91
N ILE A 315 -7.69 8.60 -6.92
CA ILE A 315 -8.17 9.36 -8.07
C ILE A 315 -8.15 8.44 -9.30
N MET A 316 -9.16 8.53 -10.14
CA MET A 316 -9.26 7.78 -11.39
C MET A 316 -9.80 8.68 -12.49
N ALA A 317 -9.19 8.64 -13.67
CA ALA A 317 -9.73 9.27 -14.84
C ALA A 317 -10.73 8.31 -15.52
N ASP A 318 -11.96 8.78 -15.68
CA ASP A 318 -13.01 8.03 -16.32
C ASP A 318 -13.39 8.68 -17.67
N PRO A 319 -13.48 7.91 -18.78
CA PRO A 319 -13.74 8.49 -20.08
C PRO A 319 -15.14 9.13 -20.22
N PHE A 320 -16.11 8.76 -19.38
CA PHE A 320 -17.49 9.24 -19.46
C PHE A 320 -17.82 10.34 -18.47
N VAL A 321 -17.30 10.26 -17.24
CA VAL A 321 -17.62 11.21 -16.16
C VAL A 321 -16.45 12.10 -15.78
N GLY A 322 -15.28 11.89 -16.35
CA GLY A 322 -14.07 12.64 -16.07
C GLY A 322 -13.37 12.16 -14.79
N LYS A 323 -12.94 13.09 -13.95
CA LYS A 323 -12.24 12.77 -12.70
C LYS A 323 -13.18 12.20 -11.65
N LEU A 324 -12.87 11.00 -11.17
CA LEU A 324 -13.51 10.35 -10.03
C LEU A 324 -12.56 10.40 -8.84
N ALA A 325 -13.02 10.91 -7.71
CA ALA A 325 -12.30 10.88 -6.45
C ALA A 325 -12.98 9.90 -5.49
N PHE A 326 -12.34 8.78 -5.20
CA PHE A 326 -12.80 7.82 -4.21
C PHE A 326 -12.43 8.33 -2.82
N PHE A 327 -13.40 8.34 -1.93
CA PHE A 327 -13.22 8.83 -0.57
C PHE A 327 -13.92 7.96 0.45
N ARG A 328 -13.35 7.92 1.66
CA ARG A 328 -13.97 7.35 2.83
C ARG A 328 -14.46 8.46 3.76
N VAL A 329 -15.71 8.37 4.16
CA VAL A 329 -16.29 9.25 5.17
C VAL A 329 -15.96 8.72 6.56
N TYR A 330 -15.27 9.52 7.38
CA TYR A 330 -14.98 9.17 8.77
C TYR A 330 -16.00 9.72 9.75
N SER A 331 -16.55 10.89 9.47
CA SER A 331 -17.56 11.53 10.32
C SER A 331 -18.53 12.37 9.50
N GLY A 332 -19.72 12.60 10.04
CA GLY A 332 -20.74 13.44 9.44
C GLY A 332 -21.42 12.83 8.22
N THR A 333 -22.12 13.67 7.50
CA THR A 333 -22.88 13.34 6.29
C THR A 333 -22.59 14.31 5.17
N LEU A 334 -22.71 13.87 3.93
CA LEU A 334 -22.49 14.68 2.75
C LEU A 334 -23.57 14.41 1.71
N THR A 335 -24.17 15.49 1.18
CA THR A 335 -25.21 15.43 0.17
C THR A 335 -24.67 15.78 -1.21
N SER A 336 -25.12 15.07 -2.25
CA SER A 336 -24.84 15.39 -3.64
C SER A 336 -25.22 16.82 -3.99
N GLY A 337 -24.36 17.51 -4.75
CA GLY A 337 -24.55 18.93 -5.09
C GLY A 337 -24.08 19.95 -4.06
N SER A 338 -23.69 19.51 -2.85
CA SER A 338 -23.16 20.35 -1.79
C SER A 338 -21.69 20.75 -1.98
N TYR A 339 -21.16 21.51 -1.06
CA TYR A 339 -19.76 21.94 -1.04
C TYR A 339 -18.99 21.22 0.05
N VAL A 340 -17.72 20.96 -0.21
CA VAL A 340 -16.72 20.48 0.75
C VAL A 340 -15.52 21.42 0.73
N TYR A 341 -14.78 21.42 1.81
CA TYR A 341 -13.53 22.14 1.93
C TYR A 341 -12.35 21.18 1.89
N ASN A 342 -11.43 21.41 0.96
CA ASN A 342 -10.17 20.67 0.90
C ASN A 342 -9.17 21.41 1.80
N SER A 343 -8.99 20.93 3.01
CA SER A 343 -8.16 21.56 4.04
C SER A 343 -6.66 21.51 3.73
N VAL A 344 -6.22 20.53 2.93
CA VAL A 344 -4.81 20.43 2.51
C VAL A 344 -4.46 21.53 1.51
N LYS A 345 -5.38 21.87 0.61
CA LYS A 345 -5.17 22.88 -0.45
C LYS A 345 -5.81 24.23 -0.17
N GLY A 346 -6.54 24.36 0.94
CA GLY A 346 -7.24 25.59 1.29
C GLY A 346 -8.29 26.00 0.28
N LYS A 347 -9.01 25.05 -0.34
CA LYS A 347 -9.96 25.31 -1.42
C LYS A 347 -11.33 24.72 -1.16
N LYS A 348 -12.36 25.49 -1.47
CA LYS A 348 -13.75 25.01 -1.46
C LYS A 348 -14.10 24.42 -2.81
N GLU A 349 -14.57 23.18 -2.82
CA GLU A 349 -14.96 22.47 -4.03
C GLU A 349 -16.42 22.00 -3.97
N ARG A 350 -17.06 21.90 -5.13
CA ARG A 350 -18.44 21.41 -5.22
C ARG A 350 -18.46 19.94 -5.63
N ILE A 351 -19.17 19.13 -4.87
CA ILE A 351 -19.50 17.76 -5.23
C ILE A 351 -20.64 17.79 -6.26
N GLY A 352 -20.38 17.34 -7.47
CA GLY A 352 -21.40 17.23 -8.51
C GLY A 352 -22.35 16.05 -8.24
N ARG A 353 -21.83 14.87 -8.30
CA ARG A 353 -22.54 13.61 -8.05
C ARG A 353 -21.75 12.72 -7.11
N ILE A 354 -22.46 11.87 -6.37
CA ILE A 354 -21.86 10.83 -5.54
C ILE A 354 -22.27 9.48 -6.12
N LEU A 355 -21.29 8.61 -6.31
CA LEU A 355 -21.46 7.29 -6.89
C LEU A 355 -21.10 6.22 -5.88
N GLN A 356 -21.96 5.22 -5.73
CA GLN A 356 -21.64 3.98 -5.04
C GLN A 356 -21.27 2.91 -6.07
N MET A 357 -20.19 2.19 -5.81
CA MET A 357 -19.71 1.15 -6.71
C MET A 357 -20.31 -0.21 -6.33
N HIS A 358 -20.89 -0.91 -7.30
CA HIS A 358 -21.40 -2.25 -7.17
C HIS A 358 -20.78 -3.12 -8.27
N ALA A 359 -19.62 -3.71 -7.99
CA ALA A 359 -18.84 -4.40 -9.00
C ALA A 359 -18.53 -3.47 -10.19
N ASN A 360 -18.96 -3.80 -11.41
CA ASN A 360 -18.78 -2.96 -12.60
C ASN A 360 -19.91 -1.93 -12.81
N LYS A 361 -20.89 -1.86 -11.91
CA LYS A 361 -22.02 -0.93 -11.98
C LYS A 361 -21.80 0.26 -11.07
N ARG A 362 -22.23 1.44 -11.51
CA ARG A 362 -22.22 2.68 -10.73
C ARG A 362 -23.64 3.07 -10.44
N GLU A 363 -23.95 3.28 -9.16
CA GLU A 363 -25.23 3.76 -8.70
C GLU A 363 -25.06 5.17 -8.17
N GLU A 364 -25.86 6.11 -8.70
CA GLU A 364 -25.88 7.46 -8.19
C GLU A 364 -26.66 7.52 -6.88
N ILE A 365 -26.04 8.04 -5.84
CA ILE A 365 -26.64 8.19 -4.52
C ILE A 365 -26.70 9.66 -4.14
N THR A 366 -27.70 10.03 -3.33
CA THR A 366 -27.95 11.42 -2.96
C THR A 366 -27.19 11.84 -1.71
N GLU A 367 -26.80 10.89 -0.87
CA GLU A 367 -26.23 11.16 0.45
C GLU A 367 -25.28 10.02 0.86
N VAL A 368 -24.19 10.36 1.53
CA VAL A 368 -23.27 9.44 2.19
C VAL A 368 -23.15 9.76 3.66
N PHE A 369 -22.83 8.75 4.45
CA PHE A 369 -22.80 8.78 5.91
C PHE A 369 -21.43 8.38 6.44
N ALA A 370 -21.17 8.63 7.72
CA ALA A 370 -19.98 8.14 8.40
C ALA A 370 -19.77 6.64 8.15
N GLY A 371 -18.55 6.21 7.87
CA GLY A 371 -18.21 4.82 7.56
C GLY A 371 -18.44 4.40 6.10
N ASP A 372 -19.04 5.24 5.25
CA ASP A 372 -19.24 4.93 3.84
C ASP A 372 -17.97 5.13 3.00
N ILE A 373 -17.87 4.32 1.95
CA ILE A 373 -16.90 4.47 0.87
C ILE A 373 -17.67 4.77 -0.41
N ALA A 374 -17.33 5.86 -1.09
CA ALA A 374 -18.00 6.30 -2.31
C ALA A 374 -17.03 7.02 -3.25
N ALA A 375 -17.51 7.36 -4.44
CA ALA A 375 -16.75 8.17 -5.40
C ALA A 375 -17.49 9.49 -5.67
N ALA A 376 -16.76 10.58 -5.76
CA ALA A 376 -17.29 11.90 -6.09
C ALA A 376 -16.89 12.30 -7.51
N VAL A 377 -17.84 12.91 -8.23
CA VAL A 377 -17.63 13.56 -9.52
C VAL A 377 -17.68 15.08 -9.31
N GLY A 378 -16.78 15.80 -9.94
CA GLY A 378 -16.79 17.27 -9.94
C GLY A 378 -15.70 17.92 -9.10
N LEU A 379 -14.94 17.16 -8.34
CA LEU A 379 -13.75 17.64 -7.62
C LEU A 379 -12.60 17.86 -8.62
N LYS A 380 -12.15 19.12 -8.74
CA LYS A 380 -11.14 19.51 -9.74
C LYS A 380 -9.74 19.49 -9.17
N ASP A 381 -9.57 20.05 -7.98
CA ASP A 381 -8.27 20.27 -7.34
C ASP A 381 -7.89 19.13 -6.39
N THR A 382 -8.83 18.33 -5.94
CA THR A 382 -8.60 17.23 -5.00
C THR A 382 -7.70 16.15 -5.61
N THR A 383 -6.67 15.76 -4.88
CA THR A 383 -5.71 14.68 -5.23
C THR A 383 -5.73 13.58 -4.17
N THR A 384 -5.04 12.47 -4.44
CA THR A 384 -4.92 11.37 -3.49
C THR A 384 -4.21 11.84 -2.21
N GLY A 385 -4.79 11.51 -1.05
CA GLY A 385 -4.30 11.93 0.27
C GLY A 385 -4.94 13.20 0.80
N ASP A 386 -5.71 13.94 -0.01
CA ASP A 386 -6.37 15.16 0.44
C ASP A 386 -7.53 14.86 1.40
N THR A 387 -7.70 15.73 2.40
CA THR A 387 -8.83 15.71 3.32
C THR A 387 -9.95 16.62 2.80
N LEU A 388 -11.16 16.07 2.80
CA LEU A 388 -12.39 16.81 2.53
C LEU A 388 -13.17 16.95 3.83
N CYS A 389 -13.48 18.18 4.25
CA CYS A 389 -14.13 18.43 5.53
C CYS A 389 -15.15 19.56 5.48
N ASP A 390 -15.82 19.79 6.60
CA ASP A 390 -16.62 20.98 6.85
C ASP A 390 -15.70 22.19 6.99
N GLN A 391 -16.04 23.31 6.33
CA GLN A 391 -15.23 24.53 6.34
C GLN A 391 -15.17 25.21 7.71
N ASP A 392 -16.22 25.06 8.53
CA ASP A 392 -16.29 25.67 9.86
C ASP A 392 -15.59 24.81 10.94
N HIS A 393 -15.21 23.57 10.57
CA HIS A 393 -14.55 22.60 11.45
C HIS A 393 -13.40 21.93 10.70
N GLU A 394 -12.41 22.73 10.33
CA GLU A 394 -11.27 22.25 9.54
C GLU A 394 -10.43 21.22 10.28
N ILE A 395 -10.06 20.17 9.56
CA ILE A 395 -9.14 19.15 10.00
C ILE A 395 -8.34 18.65 8.79
N ILE A 396 -7.05 18.38 8.99
CA ILE A 396 -6.23 17.60 8.07
C ILE A 396 -6.04 16.25 8.71
N LEU A 397 -6.63 15.22 8.11
CA LEU A 397 -6.43 13.84 8.50
C LEU A 397 -4.97 13.46 8.18
N GLU A 398 -4.43 12.49 8.91
CA GLU A 398 -3.06 12.03 8.69
C GLU A 398 -2.79 11.76 7.20
N SER A 399 -1.76 12.41 6.66
CA SER A 399 -1.41 12.30 5.25
C SER A 399 -0.83 10.93 4.92
N MET A 400 -1.09 10.47 3.69
CA MET A 400 -0.42 9.28 3.14
C MET A 400 0.99 9.66 2.69
N GLU A 401 1.98 8.88 3.11
CA GLU A 401 3.35 8.98 2.60
C GLU A 401 3.50 8.02 1.41
N PHE A 402 4.08 8.52 0.33
CA PHE A 402 4.31 7.73 -0.87
C PHE A 402 5.82 7.57 -1.10
N PRO A 403 6.30 6.36 -1.43
CA PRO A 403 7.70 6.13 -1.75
C PRO A 403 8.08 6.83 -3.05
N ASP A 404 9.33 7.25 -3.12
CA ASP A 404 9.89 7.80 -4.36
C ASP A 404 10.10 6.70 -5.42
N PRO A 405 9.93 7.05 -6.71
CA PRO A 405 10.25 6.15 -7.80
C PRO A 405 11.70 5.65 -7.75
N VAL A 406 11.93 4.42 -8.24
CA VAL A 406 13.26 3.78 -8.22
C VAL A 406 13.82 3.51 -9.61
N ILE A 407 13.02 3.56 -10.65
CA ILE A 407 13.46 3.46 -12.04
C ILE A 407 12.90 4.59 -12.90
N GLU A 408 13.64 4.92 -13.94
CA GLU A 408 13.35 5.98 -14.89
C GLU A 408 13.48 5.49 -16.33
N ILE A 409 12.64 5.99 -17.21
CA ILE A 409 12.66 5.69 -18.65
C ILE A 409 12.45 6.97 -19.44
N ALA A 410 13.26 7.21 -20.45
CA ALA A 410 13.00 8.27 -21.42
C ALA A 410 11.86 7.84 -22.37
N ILE A 411 10.92 8.72 -22.62
CA ILE A 411 9.78 8.49 -23.53
C ILE A 411 9.67 9.64 -24.51
N GLU A 412 9.49 9.30 -25.80
CA GLU A 412 9.34 10.28 -26.86
C GLU A 412 8.13 9.94 -27.73
N PRO A 413 7.26 10.89 -28.05
CA PRO A 413 6.15 10.66 -28.97
C PRO A 413 6.67 10.42 -30.37
N LYS A 414 6.07 9.49 -31.12
CA LYS A 414 6.45 9.21 -32.51
C LYS A 414 6.14 10.37 -33.47
N THR A 415 5.23 11.26 -33.10
CA THR A 415 4.80 12.40 -33.92
C THR A 415 4.79 13.70 -33.13
N LYS A 416 5.01 14.84 -33.80
CA LYS A 416 4.91 16.17 -33.16
C LYS A 416 3.54 16.45 -32.59
N ALA A 417 2.47 16.00 -33.24
CA ALA A 417 1.09 16.12 -32.73
C ALA A 417 0.84 15.25 -31.49
N GLY A 418 1.65 14.22 -31.28
CA GLY A 418 1.62 13.40 -30.08
C GLY A 418 2.22 14.07 -28.84
N GLN A 419 3.06 15.10 -29.00
CA GLN A 419 3.76 15.74 -27.86
C GLN A 419 2.77 16.37 -26.87
N GLU A 420 1.84 17.17 -27.34
CA GLU A 420 0.85 17.82 -26.49
C GLU A 420 -0.08 16.80 -25.83
N LYS A 421 -0.55 15.79 -26.63
CA LYS A 421 -1.38 14.71 -26.11
C LYS A 421 -0.64 13.88 -25.05
N MET A 422 0.64 13.62 -25.27
CA MET A 422 1.48 12.89 -24.28
C MET A 422 1.60 13.65 -22.97
N GLY A 423 1.86 14.96 -23.02
CA GLY A 423 1.93 15.80 -21.83
C GLY A 423 0.63 15.79 -21.02
N ILE A 424 -0.52 15.92 -21.68
CA ILE A 424 -1.84 15.85 -21.03
C ILE A 424 -2.10 14.47 -20.44
N ALA A 425 -1.75 13.41 -21.16
CA ALA A 425 -1.96 12.03 -20.71
C ALA A 425 -1.07 11.70 -19.50
N LEU A 426 0.22 12.06 -19.56
CA LEU A 426 1.15 11.85 -18.44
C LEU A 426 0.73 12.63 -17.19
N ALA A 427 0.25 13.87 -17.34
CA ALA A 427 -0.27 14.66 -16.22
C ALA A 427 -1.47 13.97 -15.55
N LYS A 428 -2.41 13.43 -16.33
CA LYS A 428 -3.55 12.68 -15.80
C LYS A 428 -3.12 11.40 -15.07
N LEU A 429 -2.17 10.66 -15.63
CA LEU A 429 -1.64 9.44 -15.01
C LEU A 429 -0.91 9.77 -13.70
N ALA A 430 -0.17 10.87 -13.63
CA ALA A 430 0.46 11.35 -12.40
C ALA A 430 -0.54 11.83 -11.34
N GLU A 431 -1.72 12.34 -11.73
CA GLU A 431 -2.80 12.63 -10.77
C GLU A 431 -3.42 11.37 -10.17
N GLU A 432 -3.47 10.27 -10.94
CA GLU A 432 -3.99 8.98 -10.48
C GLU A 432 -3.02 8.26 -9.54
N ASP A 433 -1.73 8.32 -9.88
CA ASP A 433 -0.68 7.57 -9.18
C ASP A 433 0.42 8.50 -8.66
N PRO A 434 0.45 8.82 -7.37
CA PRO A 434 1.46 9.69 -6.77
C PRO A 434 2.88 9.11 -6.77
N THR A 435 3.07 7.80 -7.04
CA THR A 435 4.39 7.20 -7.22
C THR A 435 4.90 7.24 -8.65
N PHE A 436 4.03 7.63 -9.57
CA PHE A 436 4.41 7.93 -10.95
C PHE A 436 4.79 9.40 -11.08
N LYS A 437 6.02 9.67 -11.50
CA LYS A 437 6.50 11.03 -11.75
C LYS A 437 6.86 11.19 -13.22
N THR A 438 6.67 12.39 -13.74
CA THR A 438 7.09 12.77 -15.08
C THR A 438 7.71 14.16 -15.06
N TYR A 439 8.81 14.31 -15.77
CA TYR A 439 9.53 15.57 -15.89
C TYR A 439 10.31 15.63 -17.20
N THR A 440 10.74 16.82 -17.57
CA THR A 440 11.62 17.01 -18.71
C THR A 440 13.06 17.14 -18.22
N ASN A 441 13.95 16.32 -18.74
CA ASN A 441 15.37 16.44 -18.47
C ASN A 441 15.89 17.73 -19.15
N GLU A 442 16.39 18.68 -18.38
CA GLU A 442 16.82 20.01 -18.86
C GLU A 442 18.02 19.93 -19.79
N GLU A 443 18.90 18.95 -19.63
CA GLU A 443 20.10 18.79 -20.44
C GLU A 443 19.80 18.14 -21.79
N THR A 444 18.95 17.11 -21.80
CA THR A 444 18.64 16.33 -23.02
C THR A 444 17.36 16.77 -23.72
N GLY A 445 16.48 17.52 -23.04
CA GLY A 445 15.16 17.89 -23.52
C GLY A 445 14.18 16.71 -23.61
N GLN A 446 14.56 15.52 -23.13
CA GLN A 446 13.74 14.33 -23.16
C GLN A 446 12.70 14.34 -22.03
N THR A 447 11.53 13.80 -22.31
CA THR A 447 10.52 13.51 -21.28
C THR A 447 10.92 12.22 -20.58
N ILE A 448 11.07 12.29 -19.25
CA ILE A 448 11.38 11.16 -18.39
C ILE A 448 10.10 10.77 -17.63
N ILE A 449 9.86 9.47 -17.54
CA ILE A 449 8.86 8.89 -16.65
C ILE A 449 9.55 8.03 -15.61
N ALA A 450 9.12 8.14 -14.37
CA ALA A 450 9.70 7.45 -13.23
C ALA A 450 8.64 6.66 -12.46
N GLY A 451 8.97 5.47 -11.98
CA GLY A 451 8.05 4.56 -11.30
C GLY A 451 8.72 3.56 -10.39
N MET A 452 7.91 2.68 -9.79
CA MET A 452 8.34 1.73 -8.75
C MET A 452 8.97 0.45 -9.29
N GLY A 453 8.82 0.16 -10.59
CA GLY A 453 9.37 -1.04 -11.21
C GLY A 453 9.13 -1.09 -12.71
N GLU A 454 9.76 -2.07 -13.38
CA GLU A 454 9.62 -2.25 -14.84
C GLU A 454 8.15 -2.45 -15.26
N LEU A 455 7.44 -3.34 -14.53
CA LEU A 455 6.03 -3.61 -14.83
C LEU A 455 5.16 -2.37 -14.63
N HIS A 456 5.42 -1.56 -13.62
CA HIS A 456 4.70 -0.31 -13.39
C HIS A 456 4.82 0.62 -14.60
N LEU A 457 6.05 0.89 -15.06
CA LEU A 457 6.26 1.78 -16.21
C LEU A 457 5.76 1.17 -17.53
N GLU A 458 5.85 -0.14 -17.70
CA GLU A 458 5.30 -0.84 -18.85
C GLU A 458 3.78 -0.66 -18.95
N ILE A 459 3.07 -0.75 -17.83
CA ILE A 459 1.62 -0.52 -17.77
C ILE A 459 1.28 0.95 -18.08
N ILE A 460 2.04 1.90 -17.54
CA ILE A 460 1.85 3.34 -17.85
C ILE A 460 2.01 3.59 -19.35
N VAL A 461 3.05 3.03 -19.98
CA VAL A 461 3.26 3.16 -21.44
C VAL A 461 2.13 2.51 -22.23
N ASP A 462 1.67 1.34 -21.81
CA ASP A 462 0.55 0.65 -22.46
C ASP A 462 -0.77 1.43 -22.34
N ARG A 463 -1.03 2.05 -21.17
CA ARG A 463 -2.16 2.95 -20.96
C ARG A 463 -2.08 4.19 -21.86
N LEU A 464 -0.90 4.79 -22.05
CA LEU A 464 -0.70 5.89 -22.99
C LEU A 464 -1.16 5.50 -24.41
N MET A 465 -0.82 4.29 -24.84
CA MET A 465 -1.20 3.81 -26.18
C MET A 465 -2.69 3.48 -26.29
N ARG A 466 -3.23 2.72 -25.32
CA ARG A 466 -4.60 2.20 -25.39
C ARG A 466 -5.66 3.24 -25.03
N GLU A 467 -5.49 3.94 -23.91
CA GLU A 467 -6.48 4.89 -23.42
C GLU A 467 -6.37 6.27 -24.09
N PHE A 468 -5.14 6.77 -24.24
CA PHE A 468 -4.90 8.12 -24.74
C PHE A 468 -4.53 8.18 -26.23
N LYS A 469 -4.36 7.01 -26.89
CA LYS A 469 -3.99 6.91 -28.31
C LYS A 469 -2.70 7.69 -28.63
N VAL A 470 -1.71 7.61 -27.75
CA VAL A 470 -0.38 8.21 -27.91
C VAL A 470 0.63 7.11 -28.20
N GLU A 471 1.18 7.10 -29.41
CA GLU A 471 2.30 6.22 -29.72
C GLU A 471 3.62 6.88 -29.34
N ALA A 472 4.44 6.15 -28.59
CA ALA A 472 5.72 6.63 -28.10
C ALA A 472 6.84 5.62 -28.30
N ASN A 473 8.07 6.12 -28.45
CA ASN A 473 9.30 5.34 -28.34
C ASN A 473 9.77 5.36 -26.89
N VAL A 474 10.15 4.20 -26.38
CA VAL A 474 10.52 4.00 -24.99
C VAL A 474 12.02 3.64 -24.93
N GLY A 475 12.78 4.35 -24.11
CA GLY A 475 14.18 4.08 -23.88
C GLY A 475 14.40 2.84 -22.98
N LYS A 476 15.66 2.57 -22.63
CA LYS A 476 15.98 1.50 -21.67
C LYS A 476 15.80 2.01 -20.25
N PRO A 477 15.32 1.15 -19.31
CA PRO A 477 15.22 1.50 -17.92
C PRO A 477 16.58 1.89 -17.32
N GLN A 478 16.57 2.91 -16.49
CA GLN A 478 17.72 3.34 -15.71
C GLN A 478 17.36 3.39 -14.23
N VAL A 479 18.35 3.17 -13.38
CA VAL A 479 18.15 3.24 -11.93
C VAL A 479 18.12 4.70 -11.50
N SER A 480 17.15 5.08 -10.68
CA SER A 480 17.14 6.35 -9.99
C SER A 480 17.99 6.23 -8.72
N TYR A 481 19.18 6.78 -8.77
CA TYR A 481 20.06 6.84 -7.62
C TYR A 481 19.64 7.96 -6.67
N LYS A 482 20.17 7.96 -5.46
CA LYS A 482 20.05 9.04 -4.48
C LYS A 482 21.46 9.51 -4.07
N GLU A 483 21.52 10.68 -3.45
CA GLU A 483 22.75 11.19 -2.85
C GLU A 483 22.55 11.43 -1.36
N THR A 484 23.60 11.26 -0.57
CA THR A 484 23.64 11.61 0.84
C THR A 484 25.04 12.00 1.24
N ILE A 485 25.24 12.31 2.52
CA ILE A 485 26.56 12.67 3.07
C ILE A 485 26.97 11.71 4.17
N THR A 486 28.26 11.55 4.35
CA THR A 486 28.84 10.73 5.43
C THR A 486 29.61 11.57 6.45
N GLY A 487 29.76 12.85 6.22
CA GLY A 487 30.45 13.79 7.10
C GLY A 487 29.58 15.01 7.45
N THR A 488 30.06 15.79 8.41
CA THR A 488 29.46 17.06 8.80
C THR A 488 30.25 18.23 8.21
N ALA A 489 29.57 19.29 7.79
CA ALA A 489 30.21 20.50 7.29
C ALA A 489 29.46 21.76 7.77
N ASP A 490 30.26 22.77 8.15
CA ASP A 490 29.78 24.10 8.48
C ASP A 490 30.07 25.03 7.29
N VAL A 491 29.09 25.82 6.89
CA VAL A 491 29.23 26.80 5.81
C VAL A 491 28.64 28.14 6.23
N ASP A 492 29.42 29.18 5.96
CA ASP A 492 29.06 30.58 6.11
C ASP A 492 28.90 31.15 4.69
N ASN A 493 27.68 31.44 4.26
CA ASN A 493 27.41 31.94 2.92
C ASN A 493 26.64 33.25 2.95
N LYS A 494 27.19 34.23 2.24
CA LYS A 494 26.64 35.55 2.11
C LYS A 494 26.30 35.84 0.65
N TYR A 495 25.03 35.95 0.34
CA TYR A 495 24.55 36.42 -0.94
C TYR A 495 24.30 37.91 -0.89
N ALA A 496 25.14 38.69 -1.59
CA ALA A 496 24.99 40.13 -1.71
C ALA A 496 25.13 40.53 -3.17
N LYS A 497 24.12 41.18 -3.73
CA LYS A 497 24.12 41.71 -5.09
C LYS A 497 23.57 43.11 -5.12
N GLN A 498 24.31 44.02 -5.73
CA GLN A 498 23.91 45.43 -5.95
C GLN A 498 23.88 45.67 -7.46
N SER A 499 22.70 45.99 -7.97
CA SER A 499 22.52 46.35 -9.38
C SER A 499 21.58 47.55 -9.47
N GLY A 500 22.14 48.75 -9.35
CA GLY A 500 21.49 50.05 -9.63
C GLY A 500 20.07 50.19 -9.05
N GLY A 501 19.93 50.33 -7.73
CA GLY A 501 18.66 50.44 -7.01
C GLY A 501 18.70 49.69 -5.68
N ARG A 502 17.57 49.09 -5.26
CA ARG A 502 17.49 48.23 -4.06
C ARG A 502 18.35 47.00 -4.25
N GLY A 503 19.33 46.77 -3.36
CA GLY A 503 20.21 45.60 -3.38
C GLY A 503 19.48 44.31 -2.95
N GLN A 504 20.23 43.20 -2.97
CA GLN A 504 19.80 41.93 -2.40
C GLN A 504 20.82 41.49 -1.36
N TYR A 505 20.38 41.08 -0.18
CA TYR A 505 21.24 40.62 0.88
C TYR A 505 20.62 39.46 1.65
N GLY A 506 21.30 38.34 1.67
CA GLY A 506 20.97 37.19 2.52
C GLY A 506 22.26 36.57 3.06
N HIS A 507 22.33 36.33 4.35
CA HIS A 507 23.49 35.73 4.98
C HIS A 507 23.08 34.66 5.97
N VAL A 508 23.52 33.43 5.73
CA VAL A 508 23.18 32.26 6.52
C VAL A 508 24.44 31.48 6.90
N LYS A 509 24.45 30.97 8.12
CA LYS A 509 25.42 29.99 8.56
C LYS A 509 24.68 28.70 8.89
N ILE A 510 25.03 27.65 8.20
CA ILE A 510 24.41 26.34 8.33
C ILE A 510 25.43 25.27 8.67
N ARG A 511 24.95 24.26 9.38
CA ARG A 511 25.65 22.99 9.58
C ARG A 511 24.85 21.89 8.94
N VAL A 512 25.47 21.11 8.06
CA VAL A 512 24.86 19.89 7.52
C VAL A 512 25.50 18.67 8.20
N TYR A 513 24.68 17.67 8.46
CA TYR A 513 25.11 16.41 9.12
C TYR A 513 24.31 15.22 8.55
N PRO A 514 24.94 14.02 8.54
CA PRO A 514 24.26 12.82 8.10
C PRO A 514 23.20 12.40 9.12
N ARG A 515 22.10 11.84 8.62
CA ARG A 515 21.07 11.17 9.44
C ARG A 515 21.08 9.67 9.17
N GLU A 516 20.33 8.92 9.98
CA GLU A 516 20.15 7.49 9.77
C GLU A 516 19.44 7.22 8.43
N ALA A 517 19.79 6.12 7.80
CA ALA A 517 19.19 5.72 6.52
C ALA A 517 17.66 5.61 6.65
N GLY A 518 16.94 6.23 5.71
CA GLY A 518 15.49 6.27 5.70
C GLY A 518 14.83 7.25 6.68
N SER A 519 15.62 8.06 7.42
CA SER A 519 15.07 9.05 8.36
C SER A 519 14.63 10.36 7.71
N GLY A 520 14.92 10.53 6.41
CA GLY A 520 14.54 11.70 5.63
C GLY A 520 15.27 13.00 6.01
N PHE A 521 14.68 14.11 5.63
CA PHE A 521 15.24 15.44 5.86
C PHE A 521 14.80 16.03 7.20
N GLU A 522 15.73 16.70 7.89
CA GLU A 522 15.45 17.46 9.10
C GLU A 522 15.98 18.88 8.96
N PHE A 523 15.14 19.85 9.29
CA PHE A 523 15.55 21.24 9.40
C PHE A 523 15.47 21.70 10.87
N LYS A 524 16.57 22.18 11.40
CA LYS A 524 16.65 22.69 12.77
C LYS A 524 16.96 24.18 12.76
N ASN A 525 16.04 24.94 13.34
CA ASN A 525 16.25 26.37 13.57
C ASN A 525 16.88 26.61 14.93
N SER A 526 18.11 27.09 14.96
CA SER A 526 18.88 27.42 16.18
C SER A 526 19.26 28.92 16.22
N ILE A 527 18.52 29.78 15.48
CA ILE A 527 18.77 31.23 15.47
C ILE A 527 18.48 31.83 16.84
N VAL A 528 19.43 32.60 17.36
CA VAL A 528 19.33 33.29 18.65
C VAL A 528 19.45 34.81 18.43
N GLY A 529 18.75 35.57 19.25
CA GLY A 529 18.88 37.05 19.28
C GLY A 529 18.36 37.77 18.06
N GLY A 530 17.58 37.11 17.19
CA GLY A 530 17.04 37.74 15.98
C GLY A 530 18.07 37.99 14.89
N ALA A 531 19.17 37.26 14.86
CA ALA A 531 20.23 37.36 13.83
C ALA A 531 19.68 37.22 12.41
N ILE A 532 18.64 36.38 12.24
CA ILE A 532 17.81 36.33 11.03
C ILE A 532 16.36 36.60 11.44
N PRO A 533 15.63 37.55 10.81
CA PRO A 533 14.22 37.74 11.03
C PRO A 533 13.40 36.47 10.79
N LYS A 534 12.40 36.23 11.64
CA LYS A 534 11.59 34.98 11.63
C LYS A 534 10.93 34.73 10.27
N GLU A 535 10.56 35.75 9.54
CA GLU A 535 9.95 35.67 8.20
C GLU A 535 10.88 35.08 7.13
N TYR A 536 12.20 35.14 7.29
CA TYR A 536 13.17 34.61 6.33
C TYR A 536 13.60 33.17 6.59
N ILE A 537 13.31 32.65 7.78
CA ILE A 537 13.69 31.26 8.16
C ILE A 537 12.95 30.22 7.31
N PRO A 538 11.61 30.27 7.11
CA PRO A 538 10.91 29.32 6.25
C PRO A 538 11.40 29.38 4.80
N LYS A 539 11.79 30.56 4.30
CA LYS A 539 12.33 30.72 2.95
C LYS A 539 13.75 30.18 2.81
N SER A 540 14.53 30.23 3.87
CA SER A 540 15.83 29.56 3.92
C SER A 540 15.67 28.03 3.85
N GLU A 541 14.72 27.47 4.59
CA GLU A 541 14.38 26.04 4.51
C GLU A 541 13.90 25.64 3.10
N GLU A 542 13.00 26.44 2.50
CA GLU A 542 12.52 26.22 1.13
C GLU A 542 13.68 26.19 0.11
N GLY A 543 14.64 27.11 0.24
CA GLY A 543 15.84 27.15 -0.60
C GLY A 543 16.73 25.91 -0.43
N ILE A 544 16.83 25.37 0.77
CA ILE A 544 17.56 24.13 1.04
C ILE A 544 16.84 22.93 0.41
N ARG A 545 15.53 22.82 0.59
CA ARG A 545 14.71 21.74 0.02
C ARG A 545 14.79 21.70 -1.51
N GLU A 546 14.74 22.87 -2.17
CA GLU A 546 14.94 22.95 -3.62
C GLU A 546 16.35 22.54 -4.03
N ALA A 547 17.38 22.89 -3.24
CA ALA A 547 18.73 22.50 -3.53
C ALA A 547 18.99 21.00 -3.36
N MET A 548 18.18 20.32 -2.55
CA MET A 548 18.25 18.87 -2.36
C MET A 548 17.81 18.07 -3.59
N GLU A 549 17.03 18.65 -4.48
CA GLU A 549 16.60 17.96 -5.71
C GLU A 549 17.77 17.63 -6.65
N ASN A 550 18.90 18.36 -6.52
CA ASN A 550 20.07 18.20 -7.37
C ASN A 550 21.35 18.08 -6.54
N GLY A 551 21.74 16.86 -6.25
CA GLY A 551 22.94 16.56 -5.47
C GLY A 551 24.26 16.88 -6.20
N PRO A 552 25.39 16.99 -5.47
CA PRO A 552 26.66 17.48 -6.00
C PRO A 552 27.47 16.46 -6.81
N ILE A 553 27.12 15.15 -6.79
CA ILE A 553 27.90 14.10 -7.47
C ILE A 553 27.42 13.90 -8.90
N ALA A 554 26.13 13.61 -9.05
CA ALA A 554 25.54 13.26 -10.34
C ALA A 554 24.12 13.88 -10.55
N GLY A 555 23.74 14.83 -9.69
CA GLY A 555 22.47 15.54 -9.79
C GLY A 555 21.26 14.79 -9.27
N TYR A 556 21.45 13.70 -8.54
CA TYR A 556 20.34 12.97 -7.95
C TYR A 556 19.84 13.61 -6.65
N GLN A 557 18.61 13.31 -6.29
CA GLN A 557 17.99 13.83 -5.08
C GLN A 557 18.79 13.45 -3.82
N VAL A 558 18.99 14.44 -2.94
CA VAL A 558 19.65 14.26 -1.65
C VAL A 558 18.65 13.77 -0.60
N VAL A 559 19.03 12.77 0.17
CA VAL A 559 18.22 12.15 1.22
C VAL A 559 19.02 11.99 2.51
N ASP A 560 18.32 11.80 3.64
CA ASP A 560 18.89 11.46 4.96
C ASP A 560 19.94 12.49 5.44
N VAL A 561 19.58 13.77 5.33
CA VAL A 561 20.44 14.90 5.70
C VAL A 561 19.73 15.80 6.69
N GLY A 562 20.42 16.19 7.76
CA GLY A 562 20.01 17.23 8.69
C GLY A 562 20.69 18.56 8.39
N VAL A 563 19.97 19.66 8.50
CA VAL A 563 20.49 21.02 8.37
C VAL A 563 20.10 21.85 9.56
N GLU A 564 21.09 22.39 10.25
CA GLU A 564 20.92 23.35 11.33
C GLU A 564 21.26 24.75 10.85
N LEU A 565 20.27 25.63 10.84
CA LEU A 565 20.48 27.08 10.63
C LEU A 565 20.73 27.71 12.00
N TYR A 566 22.02 28.09 12.29
CA TYR A 566 22.41 28.49 13.64
C TYR A 566 22.81 29.97 13.76
N ASP A 567 23.15 30.64 12.64
CA ASP A 567 23.55 32.06 12.65
C ASP A 567 23.35 32.70 11.27
N GLY A 568 23.48 34.00 11.20
CA GLY A 568 23.42 34.76 9.98
C GLY A 568 23.37 36.26 10.26
N SER A 569 23.06 37.06 9.25
CA SER A 569 22.79 38.46 9.41
C SER A 569 21.85 38.98 8.33
N TYR A 570 21.19 40.09 8.57
CA TYR A 570 20.32 40.72 7.60
C TYR A 570 20.67 42.21 7.42
N HIS A 571 20.20 42.81 6.34
CA HIS A 571 20.30 44.23 6.06
C HIS A 571 18.90 44.81 5.99
N GLU A 572 18.65 45.92 6.72
CA GLU A 572 17.31 46.47 6.90
C GLU A 572 16.61 46.82 5.56
N VAL A 573 17.37 47.22 4.53
CA VAL A 573 16.83 47.66 3.24
C VAL A 573 16.92 46.57 2.15
N ASP A 574 18.05 45.82 2.11
CA ASP A 574 18.38 44.93 1.00
C ASP A 574 18.03 43.47 1.23
N SER A 575 17.65 43.10 2.47
CA SER A 575 17.20 41.74 2.76
C SER A 575 15.79 41.49 2.23
N SER A 576 15.60 40.27 1.71
CA SER A 576 14.33 39.79 1.20
C SER A 576 14.22 38.27 1.36
N GLU A 577 13.00 37.75 1.33
CA GLU A 577 12.74 36.30 1.33
C GLU A 577 13.53 35.60 0.24
N MET A 578 13.56 36.16 -0.98
CA MET A 578 14.28 35.61 -2.12
C MET A 578 15.80 35.57 -1.89
N ALA A 579 16.37 36.63 -1.29
CA ALA A 579 17.80 36.70 -1.01
C ALA A 579 18.23 35.63 0.00
N PHE A 580 17.41 35.36 1.03
CA PHE A 580 17.66 34.30 1.99
C PHE A 580 17.45 32.90 1.40
N LYS A 581 16.46 32.73 0.55
CA LYS A 581 16.25 31.49 -0.20
C LYS A 581 17.48 31.15 -1.06
N ILE A 582 18.01 32.11 -1.80
CA ILE A 582 19.21 31.93 -2.62
C ILE A 582 20.44 31.65 -1.75
N ALA A 583 20.64 32.46 -0.69
CA ALA A 583 21.79 32.28 0.22
C ALA A 583 21.82 30.89 0.85
N ALA A 584 20.67 30.42 1.31
CA ALA A 584 20.52 29.10 1.91
C ALA A 584 20.71 27.95 0.90
N SER A 585 20.20 28.09 -0.31
CA SER A 585 20.44 27.13 -1.41
C SER A 585 21.93 27.04 -1.77
N MET A 586 22.62 28.17 -1.88
CA MET A 586 24.06 28.21 -2.14
C MET A 586 24.89 27.61 -1.01
N ALA A 587 24.52 27.96 0.25
CA ALA A 587 25.17 27.41 1.44
C ALA A 587 25.04 25.88 1.50
N PHE A 588 23.85 25.37 1.24
CA PHE A 588 23.60 23.93 1.24
C PHE A 588 24.41 23.20 0.16
N ARG A 589 24.43 23.69 -1.07
CA ARG A 589 25.22 23.10 -2.16
C ARG A 589 26.72 23.09 -1.84
N GLU A 590 27.23 24.12 -1.22
CA GLU A 590 28.63 24.19 -0.78
C GLU A 590 28.90 23.20 0.37
N ALA A 591 28.01 23.15 1.34
CA ALA A 591 28.10 22.22 2.48
C ALA A 591 28.09 20.75 2.05
N MET A 592 27.23 20.40 1.12
CA MET A 592 27.14 19.05 0.56
C MET A 592 28.49 18.62 -0.05
N LYS A 593 29.15 19.47 -0.81
CA LYS A 593 30.47 19.16 -1.41
C LYS A 593 31.54 18.90 -0.35
N LYS A 594 31.48 19.60 0.80
CA LYS A 594 32.43 19.47 1.91
C LYS A 594 32.14 18.28 2.83
N ALA A 595 30.89 17.85 2.90
CA ALA A 595 30.40 16.83 3.83
C ALA A 595 30.59 15.38 3.35
N LYS A 596 31.51 15.12 2.43
CA LYS A 596 31.78 13.80 1.85
C LYS A 596 30.54 13.16 1.25
N PRO A 597 30.03 13.68 0.15
CA PRO A 597 28.84 13.14 -0.50
C PRO A 597 29.11 11.75 -1.08
N VAL A 598 28.06 10.90 -1.07
CA VAL A 598 28.09 9.56 -1.64
C VAL A 598 26.81 9.30 -2.43
N LEU A 599 26.91 8.47 -3.48
CA LEU A 599 25.76 7.94 -4.22
C LEU A 599 25.19 6.74 -3.49
N LEU A 600 23.86 6.63 -3.52
CA LEU A 600 23.08 5.52 -2.99
C LEU A 600 22.38 4.81 -4.15
N GLU A 601 22.42 3.48 -4.12
CA GLU A 601 21.68 2.61 -5.04
C GLU A 601 20.55 1.88 -4.32
N PRO A 602 19.40 1.64 -4.97
CA PRO A 602 18.31 0.88 -4.38
C PRO A 602 18.65 -0.62 -4.34
N ILE A 603 18.47 -1.21 -3.17
CA ILE A 603 18.66 -2.65 -2.90
C ILE A 603 17.29 -3.30 -2.80
N PHE A 604 17.16 -4.41 -3.53
CA PHE A 604 15.93 -5.20 -3.57
C PHE A 604 16.09 -6.50 -2.81
N LYS A 605 15.10 -6.82 -2.00
CA LYS A 605 14.94 -8.16 -1.44
C LYS A 605 14.37 -9.07 -2.53
N VAL A 606 15.10 -10.13 -2.83
CA VAL A 606 14.76 -11.09 -3.88
C VAL A 606 14.53 -12.45 -3.24
N GLU A 607 13.46 -13.13 -3.61
CA GLU A 607 13.23 -14.54 -3.30
C GLU A 607 13.04 -15.30 -4.61
N VAL A 608 13.84 -16.32 -4.83
CA VAL A 608 13.83 -17.15 -6.03
C VAL A 608 13.44 -18.56 -5.64
N THR A 609 12.32 -19.06 -6.16
CA THR A 609 11.84 -20.40 -5.92
C THR A 609 12.14 -21.28 -7.12
N VAL A 610 12.91 -22.34 -6.89
CA VAL A 610 13.36 -23.29 -7.93
C VAL A 610 13.32 -24.71 -7.39
N PRO A 611 13.27 -25.73 -8.27
CA PRO A 611 13.59 -27.11 -7.87
C PRO A 611 15.00 -27.19 -7.26
N GLU A 612 15.20 -28.09 -6.30
CA GLU A 612 16.45 -28.24 -5.54
C GLU A 612 17.70 -28.35 -6.44
N GLU A 613 17.59 -29.02 -7.58
CA GLU A 613 18.67 -29.19 -8.58
C GLU A 613 19.25 -27.88 -9.12
N TYR A 614 18.47 -26.77 -9.10
CA TYR A 614 18.91 -25.44 -9.58
C TYR A 614 19.34 -24.50 -8.45
N MET A 615 19.29 -24.92 -7.19
CA MET A 615 19.64 -24.07 -6.05
C MET A 615 21.06 -23.48 -6.18
N GLY A 616 22.02 -24.30 -6.55
CA GLY A 616 23.42 -23.88 -6.72
C GLY A 616 23.58 -22.82 -7.80
N ASP A 617 22.91 -23.00 -8.94
CA ASP A 617 22.95 -22.04 -10.05
C ASP A 617 22.33 -20.70 -9.68
N VAL A 618 21.21 -20.72 -8.93
CA VAL A 618 20.54 -19.51 -8.45
C VAL A 618 21.40 -18.75 -7.44
N ILE A 619 21.99 -19.44 -6.46
CA ILE A 619 22.91 -18.83 -5.48
C ILE A 619 24.13 -18.21 -6.19
N GLY A 620 24.71 -18.92 -7.16
CA GLY A 620 25.82 -18.44 -7.96
C GLY A 620 25.43 -17.20 -8.79
N ASP A 621 24.25 -17.21 -9.39
CA ASP A 621 23.75 -16.09 -10.19
C ASP A 621 23.47 -14.84 -9.34
N ILE A 622 22.75 -14.98 -8.23
CA ILE A 622 22.52 -13.87 -7.30
C ILE A 622 23.85 -13.28 -6.80
N SER A 623 24.80 -14.14 -6.43
CA SER A 623 26.13 -13.68 -5.98
C SER A 623 26.90 -12.96 -7.08
N SER A 624 26.80 -13.39 -8.34
CA SER A 624 27.43 -12.72 -9.49
C SER A 624 26.82 -11.33 -9.77
N ARG A 625 25.59 -11.11 -9.34
CA ARG A 625 24.85 -9.84 -9.43
C ARG A 625 25.08 -8.92 -8.22
N ARG A 626 26.21 -9.06 -7.52
CA ARG A 626 26.52 -8.33 -6.28
C ARG A 626 25.51 -8.58 -5.15
N GLY A 627 24.72 -9.64 -5.28
CA GLY A 627 23.72 -10.00 -4.28
C GLY A 627 24.34 -10.66 -3.05
N ARG A 628 23.72 -10.41 -1.91
CA ARG A 628 24.03 -11.06 -0.62
C ARG A 628 22.95 -12.07 -0.32
N ILE A 629 23.31 -13.35 -0.23
CA ILE A 629 22.39 -14.40 0.16
C ILE A 629 22.08 -14.27 1.66
N GLU A 630 20.80 -14.25 2.00
CA GLU A 630 20.33 -14.22 3.39
C GLU A 630 19.98 -15.60 3.92
N GLY A 631 19.55 -16.49 3.06
CA GLY A 631 19.18 -17.84 3.44
C GLY A 631 18.44 -18.59 2.34
N SER A 632 18.14 -19.85 2.61
CA SER A 632 17.31 -20.68 1.74
C SER A 632 16.40 -21.58 2.58
N ASP A 633 15.15 -21.75 2.16
CA ASP A 633 14.16 -22.63 2.78
C ASP A 633 13.76 -23.74 1.81
N MET A 634 13.75 -24.97 2.30
CA MET A 634 13.37 -26.12 1.51
C MET A 634 11.91 -26.50 1.75
N ASN A 635 11.11 -26.56 0.69
CA ASN A 635 9.69 -26.89 0.75
C ASN A 635 9.31 -27.89 -0.34
N LEU A 636 8.99 -29.14 0.03
CA LEU A 636 8.43 -30.17 -0.86
C LEU A 636 9.12 -30.29 -2.24
N GLY A 637 10.47 -30.38 -2.25
CA GLY A 637 11.25 -30.48 -3.49
C GLY A 637 11.47 -29.19 -4.25
N ALA A 638 11.07 -28.07 -3.69
CA ALA A 638 11.43 -26.73 -4.16
C ALA A 638 12.24 -26.00 -3.09
N VAL A 639 13.15 -25.15 -3.52
CA VAL A 639 13.97 -24.31 -2.64
C VAL A 639 13.66 -22.84 -2.92
N ALA A 640 13.40 -22.08 -1.87
CA ALA A 640 13.29 -20.62 -1.92
C ALA A 640 14.63 -20.02 -1.46
N VAL A 641 15.38 -19.40 -2.38
CA VAL A 641 16.64 -18.71 -2.09
C VAL A 641 16.33 -17.23 -1.91
N ARG A 642 16.73 -16.67 -0.76
CA ARG A 642 16.53 -15.24 -0.43
C ARG A 642 17.84 -14.49 -0.44
N GLY A 643 17.80 -13.26 -0.95
CA GLY A 643 18.98 -12.39 -0.95
C GLY A 643 18.63 -10.93 -1.19
N MET A 644 19.61 -10.07 -0.95
CA MET A 644 19.57 -8.63 -1.24
C MET A 644 20.40 -8.35 -2.47
N VAL A 645 19.81 -7.72 -3.49
CA VAL A 645 20.47 -7.48 -4.78
C VAL A 645 20.25 -6.03 -5.23
N PRO A 646 21.26 -5.33 -5.74
CA PRO A 646 21.07 -4.02 -6.34
C PRO A 646 20.16 -4.08 -7.57
N LEU A 647 19.21 -3.13 -7.68
CA LEU A 647 18.27 -3.08 -8.80
C LEU A 647 18.97 -3.07 -10.17
N SER A 648 20.11 -2.36 -10.28
CA SER A 648 20.88 -2.29 -11.53
C SER A 648 21.31 -3.64 -12.09
N GLU A 649 21.45 -4.65 -11.23
CA GLU A 649 21.84 -6.02 -11.59
C GLU A 649 20.65 -6.94 -11.89
N MET A 650 19.43 -6.46 -11.66
CA MET A 650 18.21 -7.26 -11.81
C MET A 650 17.52 -7.09 -13.17
N PHE A 651 17.90 -6.11 -13.96
CA PHE A 651 17.35 -5.95 -15.31
C PHE A 651 17.58 -7.19 -16.17
N GLY A 652 16.49 -7.70 -16.77
CA GLY A 652 16.55 -8.92 -17.57
C GLY A 652 16.62 -10.23 -16.77
N TYR A 653 16.60 -10.19 -15.44
CA TYR A 653 16.72 -11.39 -14.59
C TYR A 653 15.66 -12.46 -14.86
N ALA A 654 14.43 -12.08 -15.19
CA ALA A 654 13.36 -13.02 -15.54
C ALA A 654 13.75 -13.95 -16.69
N THR A 655 14.39 -13.42 -17.73
CA THR A 655 14.87 -14.17 -18.90
C THR A 655 16.00 -15.09 -18.52
N ASP A 656 16.97 -14.59 -17.74
CA ASP A 656 18.14 -15.36 -17.31
C ASP A 656 17.72 -16.52 -16.40
N LEU A 657 16.81 -16.27 -15.46
CA LEU A 657 16.27 -17.30 -14.56
C LEU A 657 15.55 -18.41 -15.35
N ARG A 658 14.66 -18.04 -16.27
CA ARG A 658 13.95 -19.00 -17.12
C ARG A 658 14.92 -19.86 -17.94
N SER A 659 15.94 -19.25 -18.51
CA SER A 659 16.97 -19.96 -19.28
C SER A 659 17.72 -20.97 -18.43
N LYS A 660 18.16 -20.58 -17.22
CA LYS A 660 18.92 -21.42 -16.30
C LYS A 660 18.10 -22.55 -15.67
N THR A 661 16.81 -22.33 -15.46
CA THR A 661 15.92 -23.27 -14.76
C THR A 661 14.96 -24.01 -15.69
N GLN A 662 15.16 -23.92 -17.01
CA GLN A 662 14.28 -24.52 -18.02
C GLN A 662 12.80 -24.08 -17.84
N GLY A 663 12.59 -22.83 -17.44
CA GLY A 663 11.27 -22.26 -17.21
C GLY A 663 10.61 -22.62 -15.86
N ARG A 664 11.29 -23.38 -15.00
CA ARG A 664 10.74 -23.84 -13.72
C ARG A 664 11.01 -22.91 -12.54
N GLY A 665 11.84 -21.89 -12.72
CA GLY A 665 12.12 -20.89 -11.71
C GLY A 665 11.10 -19.76 -11.73
N VAL A 666 10.68 -19.33 -10.54
CA VAL A 666 9.91 -18.10 -10.32
C VAL A 666 10.65 -17.22 -9.32
N TYR A 667 10.52 -15.93 -9.45
CA TYR A 667 11.11 -15.00 -8.49
C TYR A 667 10.16 -13.87 -8.17
N VAL A 668 10.37 -13.30 -7.01
CA VAL A 668 9.72 -12.10 -6.53
C VAL A 668 10.80 -11.16 -6.04
N MET A 669 10.68 -9.88 -6.33
CA MET A 669 11.57 -8.86 -5.78
C MET A 669 10.81 -7.63 -5.36
N GLN A 670 11.32 -6.93 -4.35
CA GLN A 670 10.77 -5.69 -3.86
C GLN A 670 11.87 -4.78 -3.34
N MET A 671 11.67 -3.47 -3.46
CA MET A 671 12.57 -2.48 -2.89
C MET A 671 12.60 -2.63 -1.37
N ASP A 672 13.81 -2.67 -0.78
CA ASP A 672 14.00 -2.76 0.67
C ASP A 672 14.62 -1.47 1.22
N HIS A 673 15.80 -1.08 0.75
CA HIS A 673 16.50 0.11 1.23
C HIS A 673 17.51 0.62 0.19
N PHE A 674 18.15 1.75 0.50
CA PHE A 674 19.27 2.28 -0.26
C PHE A 674 20.58 1.97 0.42
N GLU A 675 21.61 1.59 -0.33
CA GLU A 675 22.98 1.41 0.14
C GLU A 675 23.98 2.25 -0.67
N LYS A 676 25.14 2.53 -0.08
CA LYS A 676 26.21 3.26 -0.79
C LYS A 676 26.64 2.49 -2.03
N LEU A 677 26.63 3.16 -3.19
CA LEU A 677 27.18 2.63 -4.44
C LEU A 677 28.71 2.50 -4.32
N PRO A 678 29.30 1.36 -4.71
CA PRO A 678 30.75 1.20 -4.74
C PRO A 678 31.46 2.26 -5.58
N ASP A 679 32.56 2.80 -5.07
CA ASP A 679 33.26 3.94 -5.68
C ASP A 679 33.72 3.68 -7.13
N ASN A 680 34.09 2.43 -7.47
CA ASN A 680 34.44 2.03 -8.84
C ASN A 680 33.25 2.09 -9.82
N LEU A 681 32.01 2.02 -9.34
CA LEU A 681 30.80 2.16 -10.16
C LEU A 681 30.38 3.61 -10.30
N VAL A 682 30.65 4.45 -9.30
CA VAL A 682 30.44 5.91 -9.39
C VAL A 682 31.23 6.51 -10.54
N GLU A 683 32.50 6.09 -10.73
CA GLU A 683 33.33 6.54 -11.85
C GLU A 683 32.78 6.16 -13.24
N LYS A 684 32.03 5.06 -13.33
CA LYS A 684 31.41 4.62 -14.59
C LYS A 684 30.14 5.39 -14.91
N LEU A 685 29.39 5.85 -13.91
CA LEU A 685 28.19 6.65 -14.10
C LEU A 685 28.50 8.10 -14.53
N ASN A 686 29.69 8.62 -14.14
CA ASN A 686 30.13 9.98 -14.47
C ASN A 686 30.85 10.08 -15.86
N LYS A 687 30.99 8.96 -16.56
CA LYS A 687 31.51 8.88 -17.94
C LYS A 687 30.40 8.75 -18.96
#